data_8b5a11b8e484d0334fe273a4e485871f
#
_entry.id   8b5a11b8e484d0334fe273a4e485871f
#
_cell.length_a   1.000
_cell.length_b   1.000
_cell.length_c   1.000
_cell.angle_alpha   90.00
_cell.angle_beta   90.00
_cell.angle_gamma   90.00
#
_symmetry.space_group_name_H-M   'P 1'
#
loop_
_entity.id
_entity.type
_entity.pdbx_description
1 polymer ?
#
loop_
_entity_poly.entity_id
_entity_poly.type
_entity_poly.pdbx_seq_one_letter_code
_entity_poly.pdbx_strand_id
1 'polypeptide(L)'
;MVFLSALLLAETALASAADAERRPLARQVQLNKLALSAEIKELLRQGVSMPLVARSALHASDEGVVSATLTVRLQADGLMRLEKINPLLANNKSVLSPSAVRALKEATGRAFGSDGALSLDATERLQLDMMAMRVDLFLDPDGFAADSAHLRESTLQAPSSGGLSSVLKYAFNGYSSRNQGRGHSSGYLTFDNTTSLGVDHVNVMGSAYLDDAAADQSVTLDRIMYERDIDGKRLALGMVDGWNLQSLGNVSTLNGSRMYGFSYGNVSQTLKLDASQSLNPIDVYLPATGEVRVKREGRLLSTQRLGMGNHRLDTSALQAGVYDVEVEVLVAGQVQSRRVYRINKPVGGSSLRDGLNWQLWGGAGEAMSRYGDQGAADEGGAYRPLFGLSVGALWHEVDWNLTLYQNDKTTVEEGFASWQLSDAVRASLQNLLASDGTRRRVGTLNLALPHGVGSVWLTGERGAKGRRLNFYARDYDSLGANFNLRGWNVDAGSLNLSYDRDRGSGYQYMRADYSRQVYNGKWGGAQLQLGTSRNLNGKAADQQYYAMLTFNLAIDGNVSVGMSHRDGGDTLDLSASKSFENSVIDDAGVNASISREGAGGQSSSYGAYVGFNGRYGQGNVSADVDQDSRSASVNLQGGLAWGGGVLAAGGGQEEAGVVVDVPETPDGALEAVLNEQAYSLRQGRNLIAVPAYNTYHFYVRDAESGKASYEVSDTDREYTLYPGNVVRVTPKVKPMVTVFGQLTRADGAPLRHVMVRNHIGQAQTDEQGNFAIDVDQRYPEVSVEPEAEERLRVNLDLKDAGATAWLGKIVYGRDAGRVYAPLRDDEG
;
A
#
# COMPACT_ATOMS: atom_id res chain seq x y z
N MET A 1 34.56 34.82 -5.78
CA MET A 1 35.61 34.55 -4.82
C MET A 1 35.23 34.87 -3.36
N VAL A 2 34.02 35.32 -3.08
CA VAL A 2 33.52 35.66 -1.74
C VAL A 2 32.60 34.56 -1.19
N PHE A 3 32.14 33.61 -2.03
CA PHE A 3 31.26 32.48 -1.63
C PHE A 3 32.04 31.23 -1.17
N LEU A 4 33.35 31.15 -1.46
CA LEU A 4 34.15 29.98 -1.04
C LEU A 4 34.75 30.12 0.38
N SER A 5 34.81 31.34 0.89
CA SER A 5 35.39 31.65 2.22
C SER A 5 34.37 31.50 3.35
N ALA A 6 33.08 31.48 3.04
CA ALA A 6 32.01 31.27 4.05
C ALA A 6 31.74 29.79 4.32
N LEU A 7 32.11 28.89 3.40
CA LEU A 7 31.93 27.46 3.58
C LEU A 7 33.00 26.80 4.45
N LEU A 8 34.19 27.36 4.47
CA LEU A 8 35.33 26.86 5.27
C LEU A 8 35.32 27.34 6.73
N LEU A 9 34.54 28.36 7.07
CA LEU A 9 34.37 28.83 8.44
C LEU A 9 33.20 28.11 9.18
N ALA A 10 32.30 27.46 8.47
CA ALA A 10 31.22 26.69 9.06
C ALA A 10 31.66 25.27 9.50
N GLU A 11 32.64 24.67 8.84
CA GLU A 11 33.18 23.36 9.24
C GLU A 11 34.05 23.38 10.50
N THR A 12 34.69 24.49 10.80
CA THR A 12 35.53 24.60 12.02
C THR A 12 34.75 24.95 13.27
N ALA A 13 33.52 25.45 13.17
CA ALA A 13 32.67 25.74 14.32
C ALA A 13 31.88 24.52 14.81
N LEU A 14 31.64 23.52 13.96
CA LEU A 14 30.97 22.27 14.33
C LEU A 14 31.89 21.23 14.97
N ALA A 15 33.19 21.31 14.75
CA ALA A 15 34.17 20.40 15.36
C ALA A 15 34.54 20.79 16.78
N SER A 16 34.26 22.03 17.24
CA SER A 16 34.62 22.51 18.57
C SER A 16 33.52 22.34 19.63
N ALA A 17 32.30 21.98 19.24
CA ALA A 17 31.18 21.79 20.17
C ALA A 17 31.00 20.33 20.65
N ALA A 18 31.77 19.39 20.10
CA ALA A 18 31.65 17.97 20.41
C ALA A 18 32.53 17.47 21.56
N ASP A 19 33.41 18.33 22.13
CA ASP A 19 34.44 17.88 23.10
C ASP A 19 34.26 18.37 24.54
N ALA A 20 33.15 19.03 24.86
CA ALA A 20 32.92 19.56 26.20
C ALA A 20 31.65 19.02 26.83
N GLU A 21 31.62 17.73 27.19
CA GLU A 21 30.83 17.24 28.30
C GLU A 21 31.07 15.73 28.55
N ARG A 22 32.21 15.40 29.13
CA ARG A 22 32.44 14.10 29.79
C ARG A 22 32.65 14.31 31.29
N ARG A 23 31.56 14.25 32.05
CA ARG A 23 31.60 13.93 33.50
C ARG A 23 30.74 12.69 33.75
N PRO A 24 31.25 11.67 34.45
CA PRO A 24 30.46 10.47 34.75
C PRO A 24 29.54 10.73 35.93
N LEU A 25 28.26 10.91 35.67
CA LEU A 25 27.22 10.79 36.70
C LEU A 25 26.71 9.34 36.64
N ALA A 26 26.70 8.68 37.84
CA ALA A 26 26.08 7.37 38.00
C ALA A 26 24.60 7.45 37.64
N ARG A 27 24.24 7.14 36.37
CA ARG A 27 22.88 7.11 35.88
C ARG A 27 22.34 5.68 35.98
N GLN A 28 21.20 5.56 36.67
CA GLN A 28 20.32 4.40 36.45
C GLN A 28 20.13 4.20 34.94
N VAL A 29 20.53 3.04 34.46
CA VAL A 29 20.48 2.71 33.02
C VAL A 29 19.01 2.55 32.63
N GLN A 30 18.43 3.57 32.05
CA GLN A 30 17.19 3.48 31.28
C GLN A 30 17.56 3.18 29.82
N LEU A 31 17.55 1.92 29.46
CA LEU A 31 17.60 1.53 28.05
C LEU A 31 16.19 1.70 27.46
N ASN A 32 16.05 2.50 26.41
CA ASN A 32 14.78 2.76 25.72
C ASN A 32 13.63 3.22 26.64
N LYS A 33 13.90 4.01 27.68
CA LYS A 33 12.93 4.48 28.68
C LYS A 33 12.22 3.37 29.50
N LEU A 34 12.62 2.12 29.40
CA LEU A 34 12.07 0.99 30.14
C LEU A 34 12.82 0.79 31.47
N ALA A 35 12.08 0.76 32.55
CA ALA A 35 12.58 0.30 33.83
C ALA A 35 12.61 -1.23 33.84
N LEU A 36 13.79 -1.82 33.63
CA LEU A 36 13.96 -3.29 33.64
C LEU A 36 13.73 -3.83 35.06
N SER A 37 12.94 -4.90 35.18
CA SER A 37 12.75 -5.60 36.48
C SER A 37 14.06 -6.23 36.98
N ALA A 38 14.11 -6.57 38.27
CA ALA A 38 15.31 -7.18 38.86
C ALA A 38 15.64 -8.53 38.20
N GLU A 39 14.63 -9.30 37.85
CA GLU A 39 14.76 -10.62 37.18
C GLU A 39 15.35 -10.48 35.78
N ILE A 40 14.87 -9.50 34.99
CA ILE A 40 15.38 -9.24 33.63
C ILE A 40 16.84 -8.77 33.72
N LYS A 41 17.19 -7.93 34.71
CA LYS A 41 18.59 -7.50 34.91
C LYS A 41 19.49 -8.68 35.24
N GLU A 42 19.04 -9.63 36.05
CA GLU A 42 19.82 -10.82 36.38
C GLU A 42 20.00 -11.74 35.18
N LEU A 43 18.95 -11.93 34.38
CA LEU A 43 19.02 -12.68 33.13
C LEU A 43 20.03 -12.04 32.16
N LEU A 44 19.99 -10.73 32.01
CA LEU A 44 20.93 -9.99 31.15
C LEU A 44 22.38 -10.05 31.65
N ARG A 45 22.61 -10.18 32.97
CA ARG A 45 23.94 -10.39 33.55
C ARG A 45 24.53 -11.75 33.21
N GLN A 46 23.68 -12.76 33.05
CA GLN A 46 24.12 -14.09 32.61
C GLN A 46 24.45 -14.13 31.12
N GLY A 47 23.97 -13.16 30.34
CA GLY A 47 24.12 -13.05 28.90
C GLY A 47 22.94 -13.67 28.16
N VAL A 48 22.27 -12.88 27.35
CA VAL A 48 21.11 -13.30 26.57
C VAL A 48 21.45 -13.37 25.10
N SER A 49 21.07 -14.47 24.49
CA SER A 49 21.22 -14.70 23.04
C SER A 49 19.99 -14.14 22.32
N MET A 50 20.21 -13.21 21.42
CA MET A 50 19.18 -12.51 20.67
C MET A 50 19.40 -12.66 19.17
N PRO A 51 18.34 -12.77 18.35
CA PRO A 51 18.48 -12.76 16.90
C PRO A 51 18.97 -11.39 16.42
N LEU A 52 19.89 -11.39 15.46
CA LEU A 52 20.33 -10.24 14.71
C LEU A 52 19.55 -10.17 13.40
N VAL A 53 18.77 -9.11 13.23
CA VAL A 53 17.98 -8.87 12.03
C VAL A 53 18.66 -7.79 11.19
N ALA A 54 19.20 -8.17 10.03
CA ALA A 54 19.80 -7.23 9.09
C ALA A 54 18.72 -6.50 8.31
N ARG A 55 18.82 -5.16 8.24
CA ARG A 55 17.92 -4.27 7.52
C ARG A 55 18.70 -3.31 6.65
N SER A 56 18.09 -2.83 5.59
CA SER A 56 18.67 -1.75 4.78
C SER A 56 18.63 -0.44 5.54
N ALA A 57 19.73 0.29 5.60
CA ALA A 57 19.79 1.63 6.18
C ALA A 57 18.96 2.65 5.37
N LEU A 58 18.73 2.38 4.06
CA LEU A 58 17.95 3.22 3.16
C LEU A 58 16.43 3.00 3.29
N HIS A 59 15.99 1.81 3.77
CA HIS A 59 14.58 1.42 3.88
C HIS A 59 14.36 0.71 5.22
N ALA A 60 14.29 1.49 6.29
CA ALA A 60 14.13 0.97 7.65
C ALA A 60 12.81 0.22 7.91
N SER A 61 11.83 0.37 7.02
CA SER A 61 10.52 -0.30 7.07
C SER A 61 10.52 -1.68 6.41
N ASP A 62 11.57 -2.06 5.67
CA ASP A 62 11.63 -3.37 5.02
C ASP A 62 11.73 -4.50 6.07
N GLU A 63 11.12 -5.63 5.77
CA GLU A 63 11.30 -6.87 6.54
C GLU A 63 12.79 -7.20 6.63
N GLY A 64 13.30 -7.25 7.86
CA GLY A 64 14.70 -7.58 8.07
C GLY A 64 14.94 -9.10 7.96
N VAL A 65 16.16 -9.49 7.59
CA VAL A 65 16.58 -10.89 7.49
C VAL A 65 17.37 -11.29 8.73
N VAL A 66 16.96 -12.36 9.40
CA VAL A 66 17.73 -12.92 10.53
C VAL A 66 19.07 -13.45 10.00
N SER A 67 20.17 -12.77 10.37
CA SER A 67 21.50 -12.97 9.79
C SER A 67 22.51 -13.57 10.75
N ALA A 68 22.26 -13.47 12.05
CA ALA A 68 23.16 -13.96 13.10
C ALA A 68 22.39 -14.12 14.41
N THR A 69 23.05 -14.70 15.40
CA THR A 69 22.64 -14.65 16.80
C THR A 69 23.71 -13.92 17.59
N LEU A 70 23.30 -12.91 18.36
CA LEU A 70 24.17 -12.11 19.20
C LEU A 70 23.98 -12.46 20.67
N THR A 71 25.06 -12.54 21.44
CA THR A 71 24.96 -12.58 22.91
C THR A 71 25.23 -11.18 23.43
N VAL A 72 24.27 -10.64 24.17
CA VAL A 72 24.36 -9.33 24.81
C VAL A 72 24.35 -9.51 26.33
N ARG A 73 25.24 -8.84 27.03
CA ARG A 73 25.39 -8.97 28.49
C ARG A 73 25.38 -7.61 29.19
N LEU A 74 24.68 -7.52 30.30
CA LEU A 74 24.72 -6.39 31.21
C LEU A 74 25.95 -6.51 32.13
N GLN A 75 26.88 -5.59 32.03
CA GLN A 75 28.09 -5.55 32.85
C GLN A 75 27.86 -4.87 34.20
N ALA A 76 28.83 -5.03 35.09
CA ALA A 76 28.78 -4.42 36.44
C ALA A 76 28.75 -2.88 36.42
N ASP A 77 29.23 -2.27 35.33
CA ASP A 77 29.20 -0.83 35.07
C ASP A 77 27.79 -0.34 34.61
N GLY A 78 26.81 -1.26 34.50
CA GLY A 78 25.45 -0.95 34.09
C GLY A 78 25.26 -0.78 32.58
N LEU A 79 26.26 -1.05 31.77
CA LEU A 79 26.19 -0.95 30.31
C LEU A 79 25.93 -2.33 29.68
N MET A 80 25.11 -2.33 28.64
CA MET A 80 24.90 -3.50 27.80
C MET A 80 26.05 -3.61 26.79
N ARG A 81 26.69 -4.78 26.73
CA ARG A 81 27.79 -5.03 25.78
C ARG A 81 27.51 -6.20 24.88
N LEU A 82 27.97 -6.06 23.65
CA LEU A 82 27.99 -7.15 22.69
C LEU A 82 29.13 -8.13 23.06
N GLU A 83 28.75 -9.35 23.43
CA GLU A 83 29.75 -10.33 23.92
C GLU A 83 30.20 -11.30 22.85
N LYS A 84 29.25 -11.82 22.07
CA LYS A 84 29.51 -12.85 21.06
C LYS A 84 28.59 -12.73 19.87
N ILE A 85 29.12 -13.11 18.71
CA ILE A 85 28.39 -13.14 17.44
C ILE A 85 28.50 -14.51 16.83
N ASN A 86 27.39 -15.15 16.51
CA ASN A 86 27.35 -16.40 15.78
C ASN A 86 26.56 -16.16 14.47
N PRO A 87 27.26 -15.96 13.32
CA PRO A 87 26.58 -15.78 12.04
C PRO A 87 25.75 -17.02 11.68
N LEU A 88 24.53 -16.81 11.19
CA LEU A 88 23.73 -17.87 10.58
C LEU A 88 24.17 -18.03 9.13
N LEU A 89 24.35 -19.26 8.70
CA LEU A 89 24.62 -19.61 7.31
C LEU A 89 23.31 -20.06 6.67
N ALA A 90 22.72 -19.25 5.83
CA ALA A 90 21.63 -19.68 4.98
C ALA A 90 22.22 -20.50 3.81
N ASN A 91 21.88 -21.77 3.71
CA ASN A 91 22.38 -22.69 2.67
C ASN A 91 23.93 -22.67 2.53
N ASN A 92 24.64 -22.67 3.65
CA ASN A 92 26.13 -22.54 3.72
C ASN A 92 26.68 -21.18 3.22
N LYS A 93 25.90 -20.14 3.06
CA LYS A 93 26.35 -18.80 2.69
C LYS A 93 25.97 -17.79 3.75
N SER A 94 26.83 -16.83 4.03
CA SER A 94 26.57 -15.72 4.96
C SER A 94 25.68 -14.68 4.26
N VAL A 95 24.67 -14.22 4.97
CA VAL A 95 23.80 -13.10 4.51
C VAL A 95 24.57 -11.78 4.53
N LEU A 96 25.55 -11.66 5.43
CA LEU A 96 26.35 -10.45 5.61
C LEU A 96 27.60 -10.50 4.74
N SER A 97 27.99 -9.37 4.20
CA SER A 97 29.25 -9.24 3.48
C SER A 97 30.44 -9.50 4.41
N PRO A 98 31.61 -9.90 3.86
CA PRO A 98 32.81 -10.07 4.67
C PRO A 98 33.23 -8.80 5.43
N SER A 99 32.92 -7.60 4.89
CA SER A 99 33.15 -6.31 5.54
C SER A 99 32.22 -6.13 6.74
N ALA A 100 30.94 -6.36 6.60
CA ALA A 100 29.96 -6.29 7.68
C ALA A 100 30.25 -7.29 8.80
N VAL A 101 30.61 -8.53 8.46
CA VAL A 101 31.04 -9.53 9.46
C VAL A 101 32.29 -9.09 10.23
N ARG A 102 33.22 -8.41 9.55
CA ARG A 102 34.42 -7.87 10.19
C ARG A 102 34.07 -6.73 11.15
N ALA A 103 33.26 -5.76 10.68
CA ALA A 103 32.78 -4.64 11.48
C ALA A 103 32.05 -5.13 12.74
N LEU A 104 31.19 -6.12 12.61
CA LEU A 104 30.51 -6.75 13.72
C LEU A 104 31.48 -7.40 14.71
N LYS A 105 32.50 -8.13 14.24
CA LYS A 105 33.52 -8.73 15.10
C LYS A 105 34.32 -7.67 15.86
N GLU A 106 34.68 -6.56 15.21
CA GLU A 106 35.34 -5.42 15.81
C GLU A 106 34.48 -4.69 16.84
N ALA A 107 33.14 -4.77 16.69
CA ALA A 107 32.22 -4.25 17.66
C ALA A 107 32.08 -5.10 18.93
N THR A 108 32.59 -6.32 18.93
CA THR A 108 32.54 -7.20 20.12
C THR A 108 33.27 -6.56 21.29
N GLY A 109 32.65 -6.55 22.47
CA GLY A 109 33.16 -5.89 23.67
C GLY A 109 32.72 -4.42 23.78
N ARG A 110 32.21 -3.81 22.72
CA ARG A 110 31.71 -2.42 22.76
C ARG A 110 30.33 -2.35 23.46
N ALA A 111 30.05 -1.21 24.08
CA ALA A 111 28.81 -0.98 24.80
C ALA A 111 27.77 -0.27 23.90
N PHE A 112 26.52 -0.66 24.04
CA PHE A 112 25.39 0.07 23.48
C PHE A 112 25.19 1.41 24.20
N GLY A 113 24.81 2.44 23.49
CA GLY A 113 24.46 3.73 24.04
C GLY A 113 23.16 3.68 24.86
N SER A 114 22.84 4.78 25.52
CA SER A 114 21.63 4.92 26.32
C SER A 114 20.33 4.85 25.48
N ASP A 115 20.44 5.07 24.19
CA ASP A 115 19.39 4.92 23.18
C ASP A 115 19.29 3.50 22.61
N GLY A 116 20.14 2.59 23.09
CA GLY A 116 20.25 1.22 22.58
C GLY A 116 21.00 1.11 21.26
N ALA A 117 21.60 2.17 20.76
CA ALA A 117 22.36 2.15 19.52
C ALA A 117 23.85 1.85 19.76
N LEU A 118 24.46 1.13 18.81
CA LEU A 118 25.90 0.91 18.72
C LEU A 118 26.32 1.15 17.28
N SER A 119 26.96 2.30 17.02
CA SER A 119 27.46 2.65 15.69
C SER A 119 28.61 1.72 15.28
N LEU A 120 28.56 1.19 14.09
CA LEU A 120 29.65 0.41 13.49
C LEU A 120 30.57 1.34 12.68
N ASP A 121 29.97 2.19 11.85
CA ASP A 121 30.65 3.27 11.12
C ASP A 121 29.74 4.52 11.03
N ALA A 122 29.87 5.35 9.98
CA ALA A 122 29.10 6.58 9.81
C ALA A 122 27.61 6.32 9.51
N THR A 123 27.28 5.24 8.84
CA THR A 123 25.95 4.89 8.33
C THR A 123 25.41 3.60 8.93
N GLU A 124 26.29 2.64 9.25
CA GLU A 124 25.93 1.34 9.78
C GLU A 124 25.86 1.33 11.32
N ARG A 125 24.81 0.73 11.85
CA ARG A 125 24.57 0.67 13.31
C ARG A 125 23.82 -0.57 13.73
N LEU A 126 24.04 -0.97 14.96
CA LEU A 126 23.22 -1.92 15.70
C LEU A 126 22.20 -1.15 16.55
N GLN A 127 20.97 -1.60 16.60
CA GLN A 127 19.92 -1.08 17.46
C GLN A 127 19.35 -2.22 18.31
N LEU A 128 19.52 -2.13 19.61
CA LEU A 128 18.99 -3.12 20.55
C LEU A 128 17.51 -2.80 20.83
N ASP A 129 16.64 -3.73 20.49
CA ASP A 129 15.22 -3.71 20.80
C ASP A 129 14.91 -4.69 21.96
N MET A 130 14.74 -4.15 23.14
CA MET A 130 14.49 -4.96 24.35
C MET A 130 13.05 -5.46 24.43
N MET A 131 12.11 -4.83 23.75
CA MET A 131 10.71 -5.28 23.71
C MET A 131 10.55 -6.51 22.82
N ALA A 132 11.18 -6.47 21.65
CA ALA A 132 11.18 -7.57 20.70
C ALA A 132 12.28 -8.60 21.00
N MET A 133 13.13 -8.41 22.01
CA MET A 133 14.28 -9.26 22.35
C MET A 133 15.15 -9.58 21.12
N ARG A 134 15.47 -8.57 20.33
CA ARG A 134 16.27 -8.68 19.11
C ARG A 134 17.23 -7.51 18.97
N VAL A 135 18.19 -7.66 18.08
CA VAL A 135 19.08 -6.58 17.66
C VAL A 135 18.90 -6.35 16.16
N ASP A 136 18.50 -5.14 15.78
CA ASP A 136 18.41 -4.75 14.38
C ASP A 136 19.77 -4.20 13.93
N LEU A 137 20.27 -4.68 12.80
CA LEU A 137 21.51 -4.23 12.15
C LEU A 137 21.14 -3.47 10.90
N PHE A 138 21.37 -2.17 10.90
CA PHE A 138 21.20 -1.33 9.72
C PHE A 138 22.48 -1.28 8.92
N LEU A 139 22.41 -1.71 7.67
CA LEU A 139 23.53 -1.82 6.75
C LEU A 139 23.27 -1.02 5.48
N ASP A 140 24.34 -0.47 4.93
CA ASP A 140 24.35 -0.02 3.55
C ASP A 140 24.27 -1.21 2.57
N PRO A 141 23.89 -1.01 1.30
CA PRO A 141 23.79 -2.10 0.32
C PRO A 141 25.05 -2.96 0.23
N ASP A 142 26.24 -2.37 0.39
CA ASP A 142 27.53 -3.07 0.37
C ASP A 142 27.77 -3.91 1.62
N GLY A 143 27.01 -3.72 2.67
CA GLY A 143 27.06 -4.51 3.91
C GLY A 143 26.41 -5.89 3.77
N PHE A 144 25.61 -6.11 2.73
CA PHE A 144 25.05 -7.40 2.39
C PHE A 144 26.01 -8.20 1.50
N ALA A 145 26.08 -9.51 1.68
CA ALA A 145 26.84 -10.36 0.77
C ALA A 145 26.28 -10.20 -0.65
N ALA A 146 27.14 -10.23 -1.66
CA ALA A 146 26.72 -10.11 -3.06
C ALA A 146 25.63 -11.12 -3.44
N ASP A 147 25.67 -12.32 -2.84
CA ASP A 147 24.64 -13.36 -2.99
C ASP A 147 23.36 -13.08 -2.16
N SER A 148 23.35 -12.17 -1.20
CA SER A 148 22.16 -11.88 -0.38
C SER A 148 21.19 -10.91 -1.07
N ALA A 149 21.65 -10.19 -2.10
CA ALA A 149 20.74 -9.54 -3.04
C ALA A 149 19.80 -10.55 -3.71
N HIS A 150 20.21 -11.82 -3.80
CA HIS A 150 19.43 -12.95 -4.34
C HIS A 150 18.54 -13.64 -3.29
N LEU A 151 18.70 -13.39 -2.00
CA LEU A 151 17.77 -13.87 -0.96
C LEU A 151 16.40 -13.18 -1.02
N ARG A 152 16.24 -12.16 -1.84
CA ARG A 152 14.93 -11.60 -2.23
C ARG A 152 14.17 -12.49 -3.21
N GLU A 153 14.80 -13.47 -3.84
CA GLU A 153 14.16 -14.51 -4.63
C GLU A 153 13.77 -15.73 -3.77
N SER A 154 12.96 -15.52 -2.75
CA SER A 154 12.29 -16.68 -2.14
C SER A 154 11.17 -17.12 -3.07
N THR A 155 11.29 -18.31 -3.62
CA THR A 155 10.17 -18.96 -4.28
C THR A 155 9.04 -19.09 -3.28
N LEU A 156 7.87 -18.58 -3.64
CA LEU A 156 6.69 -18.65 -2.81
C LEU A 156 6.39 -20.12 -2.49
N GLN A 157 6.06 -20.43 -1.24
CA GLN A 157 5.68 -21.76 -0.81
C GLN A 157 4.38 -22.22 -1.49
N ALA A 158 4.10 -23.51 -1.41
CA ALA A 158 2.83 -24.06 -1.88
C ALA A 158 1.64 -23.34 -1.20
N PRO A 159 0.50 -23.19 -1.91
CA PRO A 159 -0.64 -22.48 -1.36
C PRO A 159 -1.21 -23.19 -0.11
N SER A 160 -1.57 -22.39 0.88
CA SER A 160 -2.19 -22.88 2.12
C SER A 160 -3.62 -23.42 1.91
N SER A 161 -4.25 -23.09 0.80
CA SER A 161 -5.56 -23.62 0.40
C SER A 161 -5.41 -24.55 -0.80
N GLY A 162 -5.64 -25.83 -0.60
CA GLY A 162 -5.67 -26.84 -1.68
C GLY A 162 -7.07 -27.14 -2.21
N GLY A 163 -8.12 -26.60 -1.60
CA GLY A 163 -9.51 -26.81 -2.00
C GLY A 163 -9.98 -25.88 -3.11
N LEU A 164 -11.09 -26.24 -3.75
CA LEU A 164 -11.73 -25.35 -4.72
C LEU A 164 -12.20 -24.07 -4.04
N SER A 165 -11.80 -22.95 -4.58
CA SER A 165 -12.15 -21.62 -4.09
C SER A 165 -12.25 -20.61 -5.24
N SER A 166 -12.91 -19.49 -5.00
CA SER A 166 -13.13 -18.49 -6.03
C SER A 166 -13.20 -17.09 -5.43
N VAL A 167 -12.62 -16.13 -6.12
CA VAL A 167 -12.74 -14.70 -5.83
C VAL A 167 -13.28 -14.00 -7.06
N LEU A 168 -14.41 -13.32 -6.90
CA LEU A 168 -15.03 -12.46 -7.90
C LEU A 168 -14.84 -11.01 -7.49
N LYS A 169 -14.21 -10.23 -8.33
CA LYS A 169 -14.12 -8.77 -8.23
C LYS A 169 -15.17 -8.15 -9.15
N TYR A 170 -15.84 -7.13 -8.69
CA TYR A 170 -16.80 -6.39 -9.50
C TYR A 170 -16.64 -4.90 -9.29
N ALA A 171 -16.87 -4.14 -10.36
CA ALA A 171 -16.97 -2.69 -10.28
C ALA A 171 -18.12 -2.22 -11.17
N PHE A 172 -18.95 -1.36 -10.61
CA PHE A 172 -20.07 -0.75 -11.28
C PHE A 172 -19.93 0.77 -11.24
N ASN A 173 -20.04 1.41 -12.40
CA ASN A 173 -20.07 2.87 -12.52
C ASN A 173 -21.38 3.24 -13.24
N GLY A 174 -22.26 3.91 -12.53
CA GLY A 174 -23.50 4.46 -13.08
C GLY A 174 -23.43 5.98 -13.16
N TYR A 175 -23.89 6.54 -14.24
CA TYR A 175 -23.98 7.98 -14.45
C TYR A 175 -25.32 8.34 -15.03
N SER A 176 -25.94 9.37 -14.51
CA SER A 176 -27.18 9.95 -15.06
C SER A 176 -27.04 11.44 -15.09
N SER A 177 -27.39 12.06 -16.21
CA SER A 177 -27.40 13.51 -16.33
C SER A 177 -28.67 14.00 -17.04
N ARG A 178 -29.03 15.22 -16.73
CA ARG A 178 -30.10 15.93 -17.43
C ARG A 178 -29.60 17.33 -17.77
N ASN A 179 -29.49 17.61 -19.05
CA ASN A 179 -29.01 18.88 -19.56
C ASN A 179 -30.10 19.47 -20.47
N GLN A 180 -30.61 20.67 -20.17
CA GLN A 180 -31.64 21.40 -20.94
C GLN A 180 -32.85 20.52 -21.32
N GLY A 181 -33.30 19.67 -20.40
CA GLY A 181 -34.44 18.78 -20.59
C GLY A 181 -34.15 17.44 -21.26
N ARG A 182 -32.96 17.23 -21.80
CA ARG A 182 -32.49 15.93 -22.35
C ARG A 182 -31.78 15.13 -21.27
N GLY A 183 -32.30 13.94 -20.99
CA GLY A 183 -31.69 12.98 -20.08
C GLY A 183 -30.72 12.09 -20.84
N HIS A 184 -29.62 11.67 -20.15
CA HIS A 184 -28.70 10.66 -20.58
C HIS A 184 -28.27 9.83 -19.38
N SER A 185 -28.33 8.51 -19.50
CA SER A 185 -27.90 7.59 -18.45
C SER A 185 -27.04 6.50 -19.03
N SER A 186 -25.92 6.21 -18.37
CA SER A 186 -25.02 5.13 -18.77
C SER A 186 -24.59 4.32 -17.55
N GLY A 187 -24.34 3.05 -17.75
CA GLY A 187 -23.82 2.11 -16.76
C GLY A 187 -22.69 1.28 -17.34
N TYR A 188 -21.67 1.08 -16.56
CA TYR A 188 -20.54 0.22 -16.88
C TYR A 188 -20.29 -0.74 -15.72
N LEU A 189 -20.37 -2.04 -16.00
CA LEU A 189 -20.11 -3.10 -15.06
C LEU A 189 -18.89 -3.90 -15.54
N THR A 190 -17.91 -4.09 -14.67
CA THR A 190 -16.83 -5.05 -14.90
C THR A 190 -16.92 -6.16 -13.88
N PHE A 191 -16.56 -7.35 -14.29
CA PHE A 191 -16.35 -8.48 -13.41
C PHE A 191 -15.06 -9.21 -13.77
N ASP A 192 -14.38 -9.70 -12.76
CA ASP A 192 -13.14 -10.48 -12.88
C ASP A 192 -13.18 -11.59 -11.83
N ASN A 193 -13.41 -12.81 -12.29
CA ASN A 193 -13.52 -13.99 -11.44
C ASN A 193 -12.29 -14.86 -11.59
N THR A 194 -11.68 -15.22 -10.50
CA THR A 194 -10.59 -16.19 -10.44
C THR A 194 -11.03 -17.37 -9.58
N THR A 195 -11.15 -18.54 -10.18
CA THR A 195 -11.47 -19.80 -9.50
C THR A 195 -10.23 -20.68 -9.49
N SER A 196 -9.87 -21.18 -8.32
CA SER A 196 -8.64 -21.94 -8.11
C SER A 196 -8.85 -23.31 -7.46
N LEU A 197 -7.91 -24.19 -7.77
CA LEU A 197 -7.69 -25.46 -7.06
C LEU A 197 -6.20 -25.55 -6.71
N GLY A 198 -5.84 -25.01 -5.54
CA GLY A 198 -4.45 -24.89 -5.13
C GLY A 198 -3.68 -23.87 -5.99
N VAL A 199 -2.69 -24.32 -6.74
CA VAL A 199 -1.89 -23.49 -7.64
C VAL A 199 -2.55 -23.25 -9.01
N ASP A 200 -3.45 -24.13 -9.40
CA ASP A 200 -4.14 -24.07 -10.68
C ASP A 200 -5.33 -23.13 -10.58
N HIS A 201 -5.46 -22.20 -11.53
CA HIS A 201 -6.61 -21.30 -11.54
C HIS A 201 -7.10 -20.97 -12.94
N VAL A 202 -8.37 -20.64 -13.01
CA VAL A 202 -9.04 -20.14 -14.20
C VAL A 202 -9.54 -18.73 -13.90
N ASN A 203 -9.15 -17.81 -14.76
CA ASN A 203 -9.61 -16.44 -14.68
C ASN A 203 -10.60 -16.16 -15.81
N VAL A 204 -11.73 -15.55 -15.46
CA VAL A 204 -12.79 -15.12 -16.38
C VAL A 204 -13.08 -13.65 -16.14
N MET A 205 -12.87 -12.82 -17.12
CA MET A 205 -13.09 -11.38 -17.05
C MET A 205 -14.01 -10.90 -18.16
N GLY A 206 -14.89 -9.99 -17.84
CA GLY A 206 -15.76 -9.36 -18.81
C GLY A 206 -16.33 -8.04 -18.36
N SER A 207 -17.01 -7.36 -19.26
CA SER A 207 -17.63 -6.07 -19.00
C SER A 207 -18.99 -5.95 -19.71
N ALA A 208 -19.86 -5.12 -19.14
CA ALA A 208 -21.14 -4.75 -19.73
C ALA A 208 -21.26 -3.22 -19.75
N TYR A 209 -21.60 -2.68 -20.89
CA TYR A 209 -21.90 -1.27 -21.09
C TYR A 209 -23.37 -1.09 -21.46
N LEU A 210 -24.04 -0.22 -20.76
CA LEU A 210 -25.44 0.16 -20.95
C LEU A 210 -25.52 1.66 -21.18
N ASP A 211 -26.18 2.10 -22.24
CA ASP A 211 -26.38 3.50 -22.58
C ASP A 211 -27.80 3.70 -23.11
N ASP A 212 -28.53 4.66 -22.57
CA ASP A 212 -29.90 4.94 -22.97
C ASP A 212 -30.00 5.76 -24.27
N ALA A 213 -28.94 6.49 -24.64
CA ALA A 213 -28.87 7.31 -25.86
C ALA A 213 -28.28 6.55 -27.06
N ALA A 214 -27.52 5.48 -26.82
CA ALA A 214 -26.95 4.65 -27.85
C ALA A 214 -27.78 3.37 -28.01
N ALA A 215 -28.05 2.96 -29.24
CA ALA A 215 -28.67 1.66 -29.52
C ALA A 215 -27.72 0.48 -29.14
N ASP A 216 -26.51 0.77 -28.70
CA ASP A 216 -25.42 -0.18 -28.47
C ASP A 216 -25.31 -0.52 -26.99
N GLN A 217 -26.04 -1.54 -26.57
CA GLN A 217 -25.71 -2.28 -25.36
C GLN A 217 -24.66 -3.32 -25.72
N SER A 218 -23.52 -3.29 -25.05
CA SER A 218 -22.45 -4.26 -25.31
C SER A 218 -22.10 -5.06 -24.07
N VAL A 219 -22.03 -6.38 -24.24
CA VAL A 219 -21.44 -7.28 -23.26
C VAL A 219 -20.22 -7.91 -23.90
N THR A 220 -19.07 -7.72 -23.29
CA THR A 220 -17.81 -8.28 -23.79
C THR A 220 -17.24 -9.28 -22.81
N LEU A 221 -16.67 -10.33 -23.35
CA LEU A 221 -15.87 -11.28 -22.59
C LEU A 221 -14.40 -11.01 -22.97
N ASP A 222 -13.63 -10.55 -21.99
CA ASP A 222 -12.30 -10.03 -22.25
C ASP A 222 -11.21 -11.08 -22.04
N ARG A 223 -11.46 -12.06 -21.14
CA ARG A 223 -10.49 -13.11 -20.83
C ARG A 223 -11.18 -14.39 -20.35
N ILE A 224 -10.70 -15.51 -20.84
CA ILE A 224 -10.89 -16.85 -20.27
C ILE A 224 -9.53 -17.53 -20.32
N MET A 225 -8.84 -17.63 -19.19
CA MET A 225 -7.48 -18.12 -19.15
C MET A 225 -7.28 -19.09 -17.99
N TYR A 226 -6.77 -20.26 -18.30
CA TYR A 226 -6.18 -21.15 -17.31
C TYR A 226 -4.74 -20.74 -17.09
N GLU A 227 -4.31 -20.71 -15.84
CA GLU A 227 -2.95 -20.41 -15.46
C GLU A 227 -2.47 -21.33 -14.34
N ARG A 228 -1.20 -21.69 -14.44
CA ARG A 228 -0.45 -22.38 -13.40
C ARG A 228 0.92 -21.75 -13.28
N ASP A 229 1.21 -21.23 -12.13
CA ASP A 229 2.47 -20.58 -11.79
C ASP A 229 3.02 -21.18 -10.49
N ILE A 230 4.07 -21.98 -10.61
CA ILE A 230 4.69 -22.68 -9.49
C ILE A 230 6.19 -22.89 -9.77
N ASP A 231 6.98 -22.87 -8.71
CA ASP A 231 8.43 -23.13 -8.76
C ASP A 231 9.17 -22.28 -9.79
N GLY A 232 8.70 -21.04 -9.97
CA GLY A 232 9.28 -20.10 -10.89
C GLY A 232 9.07 -20.44 -12.37
N LYS A 233 8.06 -21.26 -12.71
CA LYS A 233 7.62 -21.54 -14.07
C LYS A 233 6.13 -21.24 -14.19
N ARG A 234 5.77 -20.52 -15.23
CA ARG A 234 4.40 -20.12 -15.51
C ARG A 234 3.92 -20.68 -16.84
N LEU A 235 2.77 -21.32 -16.80
CA LEU A 235 2.00 -21.75 -17.96
C LEU A 235 0.66 -21.04 -17.99
N ALA A 236 0.29 -20.43 -19.11
CA ALA A 236 -1.03 -19.88 -19.34
C ALA A 236 -1.61 -20.41 -20.64
N LEU A 237 -2.91 -20.72 -20.65
CA LEU A 237 -3.63 -21.28 -21.80
C LEU A 237 -5.01 -20.63 -21.91
N GLY A 238 -5.42 -20.24 -23.11
CA GLY A 238 -6.77 -19.76 -23.36
C GLY A 238 -6.85 -18.49 -24.14
N MET A 239 -7.86 -17.68 -23.84
CA MET A 239 -8.11 -16.39 -24.43
C MET A 239 -7.51 -15.32 -23.55
N VAL A 240 -6.52 -14.60 -24.06
CA VAL A 240 -5.84 -13.49 -23.38
C VAL A 240 -5.82 -12.28 -24.29
N ASP A 241 -5.91 -11.11 -23.71
CA ASP A 241 -5.61 -9.88 -24.45
C ASP A 241 -4.08 -9.66 -24.54
N GLY A 242 -3.64 -8.83 -25.47
CA GLY A 242 -2.22 -8.52 -25.64
C GLY A 242 -1.55 -7.91 -24.41
N TRP A 243 -2.35 -7.39 -23.47
CA TRP A 243 -1.87 -6.80 -22.22
C TRP A 243 -1.52 -7.84 -21.17
N ASN A 244 -2.19 -8.99 -21.20
CA ASN A 244 -2.02 -10.07 -20.24
C ASN A 244 -1.13 -11.20 -20.73
N LEU A 245 -0.45 -11.02 -21.87
CA LEU A 245 0.60 -11.95 -22.31
C LEU A 245 1.70 -12.09 -21.25
N GLN A 246 1.83 -11.10 -20.37
CA GLN A 246 2.85 -11.05 -19.32
C GLN A 246 4.21 -11.45 -19.86
N SER A 247 4.51 -10.95 -21.04
CA SER A 247 5.77 -11.25 -21.69
C SER A 247 6.91 -10.65 -20.89
N LEU A 248 8.04 -11.31 -20.89
CA LEU A 248 9.28 -10.82 -20.35
C LEU A 248 9.68 -9.47 -20.96
N GLY A 249 9.28 -9.22 -22.20
CA GLY A 249 9.48 -7.97 -22.92
C GLY A 249 8.18 -7.34 -23.41
N ASN A 250 8.31 -6.17 -24.00
CA ASN A 250 7.18 -5.48 -24.59
C ASN A 250 6.70 -6.19 -25.86
N VAL A 251 5.40 -6.13 -26.09
CA VAL A 251 4.72 -6.56 -27.33
C VAL A 251 3.81 -5.43 -27.81
N SER A 252 4.41 -4.26 -27.99
CA SER A 252 3.69 -2.99 -28.18
C SER A 252 2.76 -3.00 -29.39
N THR A 253 3.04 -3.82 -30.42
CA THR A 253 2.19 -3.91 -31.64
C THR A 253 0.97 -4.80 -31.44
N LEU A 254 0.87 -5.55 -30.35
CA LEU A 254 -0.27 -6.39 -30.01
C LEU A 254 -1.27 -5.70 -29.07
N ASN A 255 -1.03 -4.44 -28.72
CA ASN A 255 -1.99 -3.66 -27.98
C ASN A 255 -3.33 -3.60 -28.71
N GLY A 256 -4.43 -3.91 -28.00
CA GLY A 256 -5.76 -4.01 -28.60
C GLY A 256 -5.99 -5.28 -29.44
N SER A 257 -5.16 -6.31 -29.29
CA SER A 257 -5.38 -7.63 -29.88
C SER A 257 -5.76 -8.65 -28.82
N ARG A 258 -6.64 -9.55 -29.16
CA ARG A 258 -7.00 -10.72 -28.37
C ARG A 258 -6.27 -11.93 -28.93
N MET A 259 -5.66 -12.73 -28.08
CA MET A 259 -4.95 -13.95 -28.47
C MET A 259 -5.63 -15.19 -27.89
N TYR A 260 -5.82 -16.20 -28.72
CA TYR A 260 -6.23 -17.54 -28.32
C TYR A 260 -5.01 -18.45 -28.44
N GLY A 261 -4.43 -18.84 -27.33
CA GLY A 261 -3.17 -19.57 -27.41
C GLY A 261 -2.58 -19.92 -26.03
N PHE A 262 -1.29 -19.93 -25.99
CA PHE A 262 -0.53 -20.30 -24.79
C PHE A 262 0.66 -19.37 -24.55
N SER A 263 1.11 -19.37 -23.30
CA SER A 263 2.37 -18.75 -22.88
C SER A 263 3.06 -19.66 -21.88
N TYR A 264 4.38 -19.88 -22.03
CA TYR A 264 5.17 -20.69 -21.12
C TYR A 264 6.57 -20.09 -20.95
N GLY A 265 7.05 -20.03 -19.70
CA GLY A 265 8.36 -19.47 -19.41
C GLY A 265 8.79 -19.64 -17.95
N ASN A 266 9.94 -19.07 -17.63
CA ASN A 266 10.48 -19.05 -16.27
C ASN A 266 10.27 -17.69 -15.57
N VAL A 267 9.50 -16.79 -16.15
CA VAL A 267 9.07 -15.54 -15.50
C VAL A 267 7.79 -15.84 -14.74
N SER A 268 7.92 -15.86 -13.43
CA SER A 268 6.90 -16.33 -12.51
C SER A 268 6.51 -15.23 -11.53
N GLN A 269 5.22 -15.17 -11.20
CA GLN A 269 4.68 -14.30 -10.14
C GLN A 269 4.96 -14.84 -8.74
N THR A 270 5.39 -16.09 -8.65
CA THR A 270 5.82 -16.69 -7.38
C THR A 270 7.15 -16.13 -6.88
N LEU A 271 7.80 -15.28 -7.65
CA LEU A 271 8.95 -14.49 -7.24
C LEU A 271 8.45 -13.13 -6.74
N LYS A 272 8.89 -12.68 -5.56
CA LYS A 272 8.50 -11.37 -5.02
C LYS A 272 8.93 -10.25 -5.97
N LEU A 273 7.96 -9.47 -6.43
CA LEU A 273 8.16 -8.31 -7.31
C LEU A 273 8.05 -7.03 -6.47
N ASP A 274 9.08 -6.19 -6.48
CA ASP A 274 8.91 -4.81 -6.02
C ASP A 274 8.07 -4.03 -7.04
N ALA A 275 6.91 -3.54 -6.63
CA ALA A 275 6.06 -2.68 -7.46
C ALA A 275 6.80 -1.37 -7.74
N SER A 276 7.30 -1.18 -8.97
CA SER A 276 7.99 0.05 -9.35
C SER A 276 7.02 1.08 -9.95
N GLN A 277 7.23 2.33 -9.64
CA GLN A 277 6.51 3.44 -10.26
C GLN A 277 6.99 3.69 -11.70
N SER A 278 6.13 4.32 -12.51
CA SER A 278 6.55 4.78 -13.85
C SER A 278 7.71 5.78 -13.74
N LEU A 279 8.71 5.61 -14.61
CA LEU A 279 9.83 6.55 -14.74
C LEU A 279 9.37 7.95 -15.19
N ASN A 280 8.23 8.02 -15.89
CA ASN A 280 7.55 9.27 -16.20
C ASN A 280 6.43 9.46 -15.17
N PRO A 281 6.58 10.33 -14.17
CA PRO A 281 5.51 10.59 -13.22
C PRO A 281 4.33 11.28 -13.92
N ILE A 282 3.14 10.90 -13.50
CA ILE A 282 1.90 11.53 -13.97
C ILE A 282 1.40 12.44 -12.86
N ASP A 283 1.52 13.74 -13.09
CA ASP A 283 0.98 14.73 -12.18
C ASP A 283 -0.35 15.25 -12.74
N VAL A 284 -1.41 15.23 -11.94
CA VAL A 284 -2.75 15.70 -12.31
C VAL A 284 -3.21 16.78 -11.35
N TYR A 285 -3.91 17.76 -11.89
CA TYR A 285 -4.56 18.78 -11.11
C TYR A 285 -6.07 18.52 -11.03
N LEU A 286 -6.61 18.51 -9.81
CA LEU A 286 -8.04 18.44 -9.56
C LEU A 286 -8.52 19.80 -9.04
N PRO A 287 -9.46 20.45 -9.72
CA PRO A 287 -10.01 21.73 -9.25
C PRO A 287 -10.88 21.57 -7.99
N ALA A 288 -11.41 20.40 -7.73
CA ALA A 288 -12.12 20.02 -6.51
C ALA A 288 -11.87 18.53 -6.24
N THR A 289 -12.30 18.01 -5.09
CA THR A 289 -12.24 16.57 -4.79
C THR A 289 -12.95 15.79 -5.89
N GLY A 290 -12.25 14.81 -6.45
CA GLY A 290 -12.76 14.09 -7.61
C GLY A 290 -12.09 12.73 -7.80
N GLU A 291 -12.39 12.13 -8.93
CA GLU A 291 -11.84 10.84 -9.35
C GLU A 291 -10.87 11.05 -10.51
N VAL A 292 -9.77 10.35 -10.47
CA VAL A 292 -8.85 10.24 -11.60
C VAL A 292 -8.93 8.83 -12.14
N ARG A 293 -9.37 8.72 -13.38
CA ARG A 293 -9.49 7.44 -14.08
C ARG A 293 -8.36 7.31 -15.08
N VAL A 294 -7.63 6.23 -14.97
CA VAL A 294 -6.58 5.86 -15.92
C VAL A 294 -7.14 4.81 -16.85
N LYS A 295 -7.21 5.14 -18.13
CA LYS A 295 -7.73 4.26 -19.17
C LYS A 295 -6.65 3.97 -20.19
N ARG A 296 -6.67 2.80 -20.77
CA ARG A 296 -5.87 2.43 -21.93
C ARG A 296 -6.78 1.84 -23.00
N GLU A 297 -6.78 2.43 -24.18
CA GLU A 297 -7.64 2.00 -25.29
C GLU A 297 -9.11 1.85 -24.91
N GLY A 298 -9.64 2.80 -24.12
CA GLY A 298 -11.01 2.80 -23.61
C GLY A 298 -11.24 1.93 -22.37
N ARG A 299 -10.31 1.05 -21.99
CA ARG A 299 -10.41 0.19 -20.80
C ARG A 299 -9.91 0.90 -19.56
N LEU A 300 -10.67 0.88 -18.49
CA LEU A 300 -10.30 1.42 -17.19
C LEU A 300 -9.23 0.52 -16.53
N LEU A 301 -8.07 1.10 -16.20
CA LEU A 301 -6.98 0.40 -15.53
C LEU A 301 -6.93 0.71 -14.03
N SER A 302 -7.19 1.97 -13.66
CA SER A 302 -7.11 2.43 -12.28
C SER A 302 -8.06 3.59 -12.06
N THR A 303 -8.64 3.66 -10.88
CA THR A 303 -9.39 4.82 -10.39
C THR A 303 -8.82 5.23 -9.05
N GLN A 304 -8.40 6.50 -8.95
CA GLN A 304 -7.87 7.07 -7.72
C GLN A 304 -8.73 8.25 -7.32
N ARG A 305 -9.22 8.26 -6.09
CA ARG A 305 -9.94 9.39 -5.53
C ARG A 305 -8.96 10.32 -4.86
N LEU A 306 -8.94 11.55 -5.28
CA LEU A 306 -7.97 12.54 -4.86
C LEU A 306 -8.69 13.82 -4.45
N GLY A 307 -8.14 14.47 -3.44
CA GLY A 307 -8.60 15.80 -3.03
C GLY A 307 -8.34 16.85 -4.11
N MET A 308 -8.82 18.06 -3.87
CA MET A 308 -8.46 19.22 -4.70
C MET A 308 -6.96 19.44 -4.67
N GLY A 309 -6.36 19.82 -5.80
CA GLY A 309 -4.96 20.18 -5.91
C GLY A 309 -4.16 19.35 -6.90
N ASN A 310 -2.86 19.43 -6.76
CA ASN A 310 -1.93 18.72 -7.61
C ASN A 310 -1.49 17.41 -6.96
N HIS A 311 -1.69 16.30 -7.67
CA HIS A 311 -1.39 14.97 -7.17
C HIS A 311 -0.54 14.21 -8.18
N ARG A 312 0.40 13.44 -7.65
CA ARG A 312 1.10 12.43 -8.42
C ARG A 312 0.30 11.12 -8.35
N LEU A 313 -0.05 10.59 -9.52
CA LEU A 313 -0.77 9.32 -9.59
C LEU A 313 0.13 8.15 -9.18
N ASP A 314 -0.44 7.25 -8.41
CA ASP A 314 0.19 5.96 -8.15
C ASP A 314 0.07 5.09 -9.41
N THR A 315 1.22 4.77 -9.98
CA THR A 315 1.34 3.92 -11.16
C THR A 315 1.81 2.51 -10.81
N SER A 316 1.93 2.15 -9.52
CA SER A 316 2.42 0.84 -9.09
C SER A 316 1.59 -0.31 -9.63
N ALA A 317 0.26 -0.16 -9.67
CA ALA A 317 -0.68 -1.14 -10.19
C ALA A 317 -0.71 -1.24 -11.72
N LEU A 318 -0.09 -0.31 -12.46
CA LEU A 318 -0.06 -0.33 -13.91
C LEU A 318 1.00 -1.33 -14.41
N GLN A 319 0.71 -1.95 -15.53
CA GLN A 319 1.64 -2.92 -16.13
C GLN A 319 2.96 -2.27 -16.51
N ALA A 320 4.03 -3.05 -16.46
CA ALA A 320 5.32 -2.66 -17.01
C ALA A 320 5.25 -2.47 -18.53
N GLY A 321 6.01 -1.53 -19.05
CA GLY A 321 6.08 -1.23 -20.48
C GLY A 321 6.04 0.25 -20.77
N VAL A 322 6.17 0.60 -22.05
CA VAL A 322 5.97 1.97 -22.54
C VAL A 322 4.72 2.01 -23.40
N TYR A 323 3.73 2.73 -22.89
CA TYR A 323 2.43 2.85 -23.55
C TYR A 323 1.74 4.16 -23.13
N ASP A 324 0.77 4.56 -23.94
CA ASP A 324 -0.05 5.72 -23.62
C ASP A 324 -1.26 5.29 -22.79
N VAL A 325 -1.57 6.11 -21.80
CA VAL A 325 -2.80 6.03 -21.02
C VAL A 325 -3.55 7.35 -21.12
N GLU A 326 -4.85 7.25 -21.25
CA GLU A 326 -5.74 8.40 -21.14
C GLU A 326 -6.09 8.57 -19.66
N VAL A 327 -5.81 9.74 -19.13
CA VAL A 327 -6.13 10.12 -17.76
C VAL A 327 -7.28 11.10 -17.80
N GLU A 328 -8.40 10.70 -17.25
CA GLU A 328 -9.59 11.53 -17.08
C GLU A 328 -9.67 12.00 -15.64
N VAL A 329 -9.75 13.29 -15.45
CA VAL A 329 -10.06 13.91 -14.16
C VAL A 329 -11.55 14.20 -14.13
N LEU A 330 -12.26 13.58 -13.21
CA LEU A 330 -13.68 13.77 -12.99
C LEU A 330 -13.89 14.53 -11.69
N VAL A 331 -14.63 15.59 -11.77
CA VAL A 331 -15.12 16.33 -10.60
C VAL A 331 -16.61 16.36 -10.70
N ALA A 332 -17.29 15.95 -9.63
CA ALA A 332 -18.73 15.91 -9.63
C ALA A 332 -19.33 15.04 -10.77
N GLY A 333 -18.67 13.95 -11.12
CA GLY A 333 -19.09 13.07 -12.20
C GLY A 333 -18.84 13.61 -13.63
N GLN A 334 -18.39 14.85 -13.77
CA GLN A 334 -18.10 15.45 -15.06
C GLN A 334 -16.62 15.41 -15.37
N VAL A 335 -16.26 15.06 -16.61
CA VAL A 335 -14.88 15.06 -17.07
C VAL A 335 -14.39 16.50 -17.21
N GLN A 336 -13.55 16.91 -16.29
CA GLN A 336 -12.92 18.25 -16.28
C GLN A 336 -11.71 18.32 -17.22
N SER A 337 -10.95 17.23 -17.27
CA SER A 337 -9.83 17.14 -18.20
C SER A 337 -9.63 15.71 -18.65
N ARG A 338 -9.26 15.56 -19.91
CA ARG A 338 -8.87 14.29 -20.50
C ARG A 338 -7.53 14.51 -21.19
N ARG A 339 -6.51 13.75 -20.77
CA ARG A 339 -5.16 13.90 -21.30
C ARG A 339 -4.51 12.55 -21.49
N VAL A 340 -3.68 12.46 -22.49
CA VAL A 340 -2.87 11.26 -22.73
C VAL A 340 -1.50 11.47 -22.10
N TYR A 341 -1.11 10.52 -21.27
CA TYR A 341 0.19 10.47 -20.62
C TYR A 341 0.96 9.24 -21.06
N ARG A 342 2.26 9.38 -21.08
CA ARG A 342 3.16 8.27 -21.42
C ARG A 342 3.59 7.54 -20.16
N ILE A 343 3.17 6.31 -20.01
CA ILE A 343 3.73 5.38 -19.03
C ILE A 343 5.07 4.88 -19.56
N ASN A 344 6.08 4.90 -18.72
CA ASN A 344 7.36 4.27 -18.98
C ASN A 344 7.76 3.50 -17.71
N LYS A 345 7.35 2.27 -17.65
CA LYS A 345 7.59 1.38 -16.51
C LYS A 345 8.54 0.28 -16.97
N PRO A 346 9.74 0.15 -16.35
CA PRO A 346 10.68 -0.89 -16.74
C PRO A 346 10.02 -2.27 -16.67
N VAL A 347 10.26 -3.06 -17.69
CA VAL A 347 9.93 -4.49 -17.67
C VAL A 347 11.13 -5.18 -17.05
N GLY A 348 10.94 -5.85 -15.92
CA GLY A 348 12.05 -6.46 -15.22
C GLY A 348 12.68 -5.50 -14.21
N GLY A 349 12.00 -5.19 -13.18
CA GLY A 349 12.66 -4.77 -11.96
C GLY A 349 13.38 -5.94 -11.33
N SER A 350 13.77 -5.85 -10.07
CA SER A 350 14.47 -6.87 -9.27
C SER A 350 13.89 -8.32 -9.31
N SER A 351 12.93 -8.58 -10.17
CA SER A 351 12.26 -9.88 -10.40
C SER A 351 12.90 -10.76 -11.46
N LEU A 352 13.90 -10.28 -12.22
CA LEU A 352 14.62 -11.18 -13.08
C LEU A 352 15.53 -12.07 -12.22
N ARG A 353 15.34 -13.38 -12.36
CA ARG A 353 16.26 -14.36 -11.76
C ARG A 353 17.69 -14.09 -12.21
N ASP A 354 18.63 -14.43 -11.37
CA ASP A 354 20.00 -14.63 -11.81
C ASP A 354 20.02 -15.61 -12.97
N GLY A 355 20.56 -15.15 -14.09
CA GLY A 355 20.65 -15.93 -15.30
C GLY A 355 19.63 -15.52 -16.37
N LEU A 356 19.43 -16.39 -17.34
CA LEU A 356 18.59 -16.12 -18.49
C LEU A 356 17.10 -16.36 -18.12
N ASN A 357 16.32 -15.31 -18.23
CA ASN A 357 14.87 -15.38 -18.21
C ASN A 357 14.36 -15.53 -19.63
N TRP A 358 13.35 -16.37 -19.83
CA TRP A 358 12.80 -16.63 -21.13
C TRP A 358 11.29 -16.92 -21.05
N GLN A 359 10.60 -16.61 -22.13
CA GLN A 359 9.18 -16.89 -22.29
C GLN A 359 8.87 -17.14 -23.76
N LEU A 360 8.19 -18.23 -24.05
CA LEU A 360 7.65 -18.61 -25.34
C LEU A 360 6.13 -18.44 -25.29
N TRP A 361 5.56 -17.86 -26.33
CA TRP A 361 4.10 -17.73 -26.46
C TRP A 361 3.68 -17.87 -27.93
N GLY A 362 2.42 -18.28 -28.15
CA GLY A 362 1.90 -18.41 -29.47
C GLY A 362 0.43 -18.77 -29.53
N GLY A 363 -0.19 -18.50 -30.65
CA GLY A 363 -1.60 -18.75 -30.87
C GLY A 363 -2.13 -18.04 -32.11
N ALA A 364 -3.43 -17.74 -32.08
CA ALA A 364 -4.12 -16.96 -33.06
C ALA A 364 -4.60 -15.64 -32.49
N GLY A 365 -4.28 -14.53 -33.11
CA GLY A 365 -4.67 -13.18 -32.68
C GLY A 365 -5.81 -12.64 -33.52
N GLU A 366 -6.72 -11.98 -32.86
CA GLU A 366 -7.82 -11.22 -33.44
C GLU A 366 -7.61 -9.74 -33.16
N ALA A 367 -7.66 -8.90 -34.18
CA ALA A 367 -7.61 -7.46 -33.98
C ALA A 367 -8.93 -7.00 -33.35
N MET A 368 -8.85 -6.38 -32.17
CA MET A 368 -10.03 -5.78 -31.52
C MET A 368 -10.40 -4.50 -32.29
N SER A 369 -11.66 -4.40 -32.68
CA SER A 369 -12.23 -3.18 -33.26
C SER A 369 -12.12 -2.05 -32.23
N ARG A 370 -11.53 -0.91 -32.61
CA ARG A 370 -11.47 0.26 -31.74
C ARG A 370 -12.85 0.88 -31.60
N TYR A 371 -13.29 1.09 -30.36
CA TYR A 371 -14.45 1.92 -30.06
C TYR A 371 -14.21 3.33 -30.63
N GLY A 372 -14.99 3.73 -31.62
CA GLY A 372 -14.91 5.06 -32.23
C GLY A 372 -14.50 5.13 -33.70
N ASP A 373 -14.06 4.06 -34.33
CA ASP A 373 -13.75 4.04 -35.78
C ASP A 373 -15.03 3.72 -36.57
N GLN A 374 -15.98 4.68 -36.63
CA GLN A 374 -17.23 4.59 -37.44
C GLN A 374 -16.97 4.65 -38.96
N GLY A 375 -15.91 4.08 -39.46
CA GLY A 375 -15.58 4.15 -40.89
C GLY A 375 -14.72 3.03 -41.48
N ALA A 376 -14.13 2.20 -40.64
CA ALA A 376 -13.43 1.02 -41.12
C ALA A 376 -14.47 -0.07 -41.28
N ALA A 377 -14.69 -0.49 -42.52
CA ALA A 377 -15.45 -1.69 -42.85
C ALA A 377 -14.92 -2.82 -41.95
N ASP A 378 -15.82 -3.40 -41.18
CA ASP A 378 -15.64 -4.56 -40.34
C ASP A 378 -14.98 -5.70 -41.16
N GLU A 379 -13.64 -5.71 -41.21
CA GLU A 379 -12.90 -6.94 -41.56
C GLU A 379 -12.98 -7.85 -40.32
N GLY A 380 -14.22 -8.20 -39.96
CA GLY A 380 -14.54 -9.00 -38.78
C GLY A 380 -13.78 -10.30 -38.78
N GLY A 381 -13.02 -10.54 -37.70
CA GLY A 381 -12.74 -11.88 -37.28
C GLY A 381 -11.62 -12.63 -37.98
N ALA A 382 -10.75 -11.99 -38.72
CA ALA A 382 -9.61 -12.70 -39.30
C ALA A 382 -8.56 -13.00 -38.24
N TYR A 383 -8.53 -14.25 -37.78
CA TYR A 383 -7.47 -14.73 -36.89
C TYR A 383 -6.14 -14.76 -37.63
N ARG A 384 -5.12 -14.16 -37.02
CA ARG A 384 -3.76 -14.11 -37.55
C ARG A 384 -2.81 -14.89 -36.66
N PRO A 385 -1.86 -15.66 -37.22
CA PRO A 385 -0.90 -16.39 -36.42
C PRO A 385 -0.01 -15.41 -35.66
N LEU A 386 0.12 -15.65 -34.37
CA LEU A 386 0.98 -14.91 -33.45
C LEU A 386 1.88 -15.89 -32.72
N PHE A 387 3.18 -15.64 -32.73
CA PHE A 387 4.13 -16.37 -31.89
C PHE A 387 5.34 -15.50 -31.60
N GLY A 388 5.90 -15.67 -30.44
CA GLY A 388 7.04 -14.90 -30.01
C GLY A 388 7.87 -15.59 -28.93
N LEU A 389 9.08 -15.13 -28.83
CA LEU A 389 10.06 -15.51 -27.84
C LEU A 389 10.60 -14.24 -27.19
N SER A 390 10.56 -14.20 -25.87
CA SER A 390 11.20 -13.15 -25.09
C SER A 390 12.34 -13.74 -24.28
N VAL A 391 13.47 -13.03 -24.23
CA VAL A 391 14.62 -13.37 -23.40
C VAL A 391 15.10 -12.13 -22.67
N GLY A 392 15.67 -12.29 -21.46
CA GLY A 392 16.22 -11.18 -20.71
C GLY A 392 17.07 -11.66 -19.56
N ALA A 393 17.93 -10.79 -19.09
CA ALA A 393 18.80 -11.07 -17.96
C ALA A 393 19.24 -9.77 -17.28
N LEU A 394 19.65 -9.88 -16.05
CA LEU A 394 20.44 -8.88 -15.37
C LEU A 394 21.91 -9.15 -15.65
N TRP A 395 22.61 -8.22 -16.25
CA TRP A 395 24.04 -8.31 -16.51
C TRP A 395 24.75 -7.10 -15.91
N HIS A 396 25.48 -7.34 -14.85
CA HIS A 396 26.01 -6.30 -13.98
C HIS A 396 24.84 -5.44 -13.46
N GLU A 397 24.81 -4.17 -13.80
CA GLU A 397 23.79 -3.21 -13.39
C GLU A 397 22.82 -2.89 -14.55
N VAL A 398 22.88 -3.65 -15.64
CA VAL A 398 22.02 -3.50 -16.81
C VAL A 398 20.96 -4.59 -16.82
N ASP A 399 19.70 -4.19 -16.65
CA ASP A 399 18.55 -5.03 -16.87
C ASP A 399 18.13 -4.90 -18.33
N TRP A 400 18.14 -5.99 -19.06
CA TRP A 400 17.81 -5.99 -20.47
C TRP A 400 16.86 -7.12 -20.83
N ASN A 401 16.00 -6.86 -21.80
CA ASN A 401 15.17 -7.88 -22.44
C ASN A 401 15.06 -7.63 -23.95
N LEU A 402 14.83 -8.70 -24.67
CA LEU A 402 14.62 -8.73 -26.10
C LEU A 402 13.44 -9.65 -26.41
N THR A 403 12.49 -9.18 -27.19
CA THR A 403 11.35 -9.94 -27.68
C THR A 403 11.35 -9.94 -29.18
N LEU A 404 11.35 -11.13 -29.77
CA LEU A 404 11.19 -11.34 -31.21
C LEU A 404 9.85 -12.02 -31.43
N TYR A 405 9.00 -11.45 -32.29
CA TYR A 405 7.72 -12.05 -32.56
C TYR A 405 7.22 -11.81 -34.02
N GLN A 406 6.35 -12.69 -34.43
CA GLN A 406 5.66 -12.60 -35.70
C GLN A 406 4.22 -12.15 -35.43
N ASN A 407 3.81 -11.06 -36.06
CA ASN A 407 2.44 -10.59 -36.12
C ASN A 407 1.98 -10.62 -37.57
N ASP A 408 1.23 -11.66 -37.95
CA ASP A 408 0.86 -11.98 -39.33
C ASP A 408 2.12 -12.09 -40.26
N LYS A 409 2.28 -11.21 -41.20
CA LYS A 409 3.40 -11.16 -42.15
C LYS A 409 4.54 -10.23 -41.75
N THR A 410 4.49 -9.71 -40.49
CA THR A 410 5.46 -8.74 -40.03
C THR A 410 6.22 -9.30 -38.85
N THR A 411 7.53 -9.39 -38.98
CA THR A 411 8.42 -9.71 -37.85
C THR A 411 8.72 -8.44 -37.10
N VAL A 412 8.61 -8.50 -35.80
CA VAL A 412 8.85 -7.39 -34.89
C VAL A 412 9.92 -7.79 -33.86
N GLU A 413 10.87 -6.91 -33.66
CA GLU A 413 11.88 -6.97 -32.61
C GLU A 413 11.64 -5.81 -31.66
N GLU A 414 11.48 -6.11 -30.36
CA GLU A 414 11.42 -5.11 -29.31
C GLU A 414 12.49 -5.39 -28.27
N GLY A 415 13.32 -4.40 -27.99
CA GLY A 415 14.36 -4.48 -26.97
C GLY A 415 14.19 -3.39 -25.93
N PHE A 416 14.55 -3.71 -24.71
CA PHE A 416 14.62 -2.80 -23.59
C PHE A 416 15.92 -3.00 -22.82
N ALA A 417 16.53 -1.90 -22.38
CA ALA A 417 17.64 -1.93 -21.44
C ALA A 417 17.46 -0.80 -20.41
N SER A 418 17.67 -1.12 -19.17
CA SER A 418 17.70 -0.15 -18.07
C SER A 418 19.03 -0.31 -17.34
N TRP A 419 19.70 0.80 -17.13
CA TRP A 419 21.01 0.84 -16.52
C TRP A 419 21.03 1.78 -15.32
N GLN A 420 21.37 1.28 -14.14
CA GLN A 420 21.66 2.07 -12.96
C GLN A 420 23.14 2.51 -13.02
N LEU A 421 23.39 3.70 -13.59
CA LEU A 421 24.73 4.24 -13.77
C LEU A 421 25.41 4.61 -12.45
N SER A 422 24.61 5.01 -11.47
CA SER A 422 24.99 5.29 -10.08
C SER A 422 23.72 5.36 -9.25
N ASP A 423 23.81 5.50 -7.93
CA ASP A 423 22.65 5.68 -7.04
C ASP A 423 21.78 6.88 -7.44
N ALA A 424 22.38 7.88 -8.09
CA ALA A 424 21.71 9.10 -8.52
C ALA A 424 21.22 9.04 -9.98
N VAL A 425 21.74 8.16 -10.83
CA VAL A 425 21.50 8.21 -12.28
C VAL A 425 21.00 6.89 -12.82
N ARG A 426 19.80 6.88 -13.37
CA ARG A 426 19.24 5.76 -14.12
C ARG A 426 18.93 6.16 -15.55
N ALA A 427 19.37 5.35 -16.50
CA ALA A 427 19.05 5.50 -17.91
C ALA A 427 18.27 4.28 -18.42
N SER A 428 17.34 4.50 -19.34
CA SER A 428 16.67 3.39 -20.05
C SER A 428 16.54 3.67 -21.52
N LEU A 429 16.57 2.61 -22.32
CA LEU A 429 16.41 2.66 -23.76
C LEU A 429 15.42 1.57 -24.18
N GLN A 430 14.45 1.94 -24.98
CA GLN A 430 13.58 1.00 -25.69
C GLN A 430 13.74 1.16 -27.19
N ASN A 431 13.70 0.05 -27.89
CA ASN A 431 13.78 0.01 -29.33
C ASN A 431 12.73 -0.96 -29.87
N LEU A 432 12.00 -0.56 -30.90
CA LEU A 432 11.12 -1.39 -31.70
C LEU A 432 11.52 -1.25 -33.13
N LEU A 433 11.71 -2.39 -33.79
CA LEU A 433 11.99 -2.49 -35.21
C LEU A 433 11.05 -3.53 -35.81
N ALA A 434 10.42 -3.21 -36.95
CA ALA A 434 9.56 -4.15 -37.63
C ALA A 434 9.91 -4.24 -39.14
N SER A 435 9.71 -5.41 -39.69
CA SER A 435 10.04 -5.70 -41.11
C SER A 435 9.20 -4.89 -42.11
N ASP A 436 8.11 -4.25 -41.67
CA ASP A 436 7.30 -3.35 -42.50
C ASP A 436 7.81 -1.90 -42.53
N GLY A 437 8.89 -1.60 -41.80
CA GLY A 437 9.46 -0.28 -41.67
C GLY A 437 8.99 0.50 -40.43
N THR A 438 8.09 -0.05 -39.62
CA THR A 438 7.72 0.54 -38.32
C THR A 438 8.93 0.54 -37.40
N ARG A 439 9.18 1.66 -36.74
CA ARG A 439 10.26 1.80 -35.76
C ARG A 439 9.88 2.76 -34.64
N ARG A 440 10.36 2.49 -33.45
CA ARG A 440 10.25 3.38 -32.29
C ARG A 440 11.51 3.28 -31.42
N ARG A 441 11.96 4.41 -30.93
CA ARG A 441 13.02 4.48 -29.92
C ARG A 441 12.56 5.40 -28.80
N VAL A 442 12.70 4.96 -27.59
CA VAL A 442 12.43 5.78 -26.38
C VAL A 442 13.65 5.73 -25.50
N GLY A 443 14.19 6.89 -25.17
CA GLY A 443 15.28 7.04 -24.21
C GLY A 443 14.78 7.84 -23.01
N THR A 444 15.08 7.36 -21.80
CA THR A 444 14.75 8.08 -20.56
C THR A 444 15.99 8.16 -19.69
N LEU A 445 16.22 9.34 -19.11
CA LEU A 445 17.24 9.60 -18.12
C LEU A 445 16.58 10.16 -16.86
N ASN A 446 16.84 9.55 -15.73
CA ASN A 446 16.40 10.05 -14.43
C ASN A 446 17.63 10.35 -13.58
N LEU A 447 17.62 11.51 -12.95
CA LEU A 447 18.66 11.99 -12.07
C LEU A 447 18.05 12.30 -10.70
N ALA A 448 18.43 11.57 -9.67
CA ALA A 448 18.15 11.94 -8.29
C ALA A 448 19.16 13.02 -7.85
N LEU A 449 18.65 14.09 -7.27
CA LEU A 449 19.49 15.18 -6.78
C LEU A 449 20.05 14.84 -5.38
N PRO A 450 21.28 15.27 -5.06
CA PRO A 450 21.88 15.00 -3.76
C PRO A 450 21.00 15.46 -2.58
N HIS A 451 21.18 14.82 -1.43
CA HIS A 451 20.50 15.16 -0.18
C HIS A 451 18.96 15.11 -0.24
N GLY A 452 18.40 14.34 -1.17
CA GLY A 452 16.94 14.22 -1.30
C GLY A 452 16.25 15.51 -1.75
N VAL A 453 16.99 16.45 -2.35
CA VAL A 453 16.45 17.74 -2.81
C VAL A 453 15.45 17.55 -3.95
N GLY A 454 15.49 16.42 -4.66
CA GLY A 454 14.53 16.16 -5.71
C GLY A 454 15.04 15.26 -6.83
N SER A 455 14.38 15.32 -7.98
CA SER A 455 14.74 14.56 -9.16
C SER A 455 14.50 15.35 -10.45
N VAL A 456 15.26 14.98 -11.48
CA VAL A 456 15.09 15.51 -12.84
C VAL A 456 14.91 14.34 -13.79
N TRP A 457 13.99 14.42 -14.74
CA TRP A 457 13.83 13.40 -15.77
C TRP A 457 13.80 14.02 -17.17
N LEU A 458 14.32 13.27 -18.11
CA LEU A 458 14.30 13.57 -19.53
C LEU A 458 13.87 12.33 -20.30
N THR A 459 12.85 12.45 -21.14
CA THR A 459 12.37 11.40 -22.03
C THR A 459 12.34 11.89 -23.44
N GLY A 460 12.91 11.12 -24.37
CA GLY A 460 12.80 11.37 -25.80
C GLY A 460 12.24 10.16 -26.52
N GLU A 461 11.22 10.34 -27.34
CA GLU A 461 10.66 9.32 -28.21
C GLU A 461 10.76 9.73 -29.66
N ARG A 462 11.16 8.81 -30.51
CA ARG A 462 11.20 8.97 -31.96
C ARG A 462 10.58 7.75 -32.61
N GLY A 463 9.63 7.96 -33.50
CA GLY A 463 8.92 6.89 -34.13
C GLY A 463 8.65 7.12 -35.61
N ALA A 464 8.52 6.06 -36.38
CA ALA A 464 8.02 6.10 -37.73
C ALA A 464 7.04 4.94 -37.93
N LYS A 465 5.92 5.23 -38.57
CA LYS A 465 4.89 4.25 -38.92
C LYS A 465 5.31 3.51 -40.21
N GLY A 466 5.25 2.18 -40.17
CA GLY A 466 5.42 1.34 -41.33
C GLY A 466 4.14 1.15 -42.16
N ARG A 467 4.13 0.16 -43.03
CA ARG A 467 3.06 -0.04 -44.02
C ARG A 467 1.92 -0.94 -43.52
N ARG A 468 2.16 -1.85 -42.59
CA ARG A 468 1.22 -2.92 -42.23
C ARG A 468 0.72 -2.84 -40.80
N LEU A 469 1.62 -2.51 -39.84
CA LEU A 469 1.26 -2.46 -38.44
C LEU A 469 0.45 -1.19 -38.17
N ASN A 470 -0.70 -1.35 -37.51
CA ASN A 470 -1.45 -0.22 -37.01
C ASN A 470 -0.79 0.29 -35.73
N PHE A 471 0.38 0.91 -35.89
CA PHE A 471 1.18 1.40 -34.78
C PHE A 471 1.22 2.92 -34.80
N TYR A 472 0.94 3.51 -33.66
CA TYR A 472 1.02 4.97 -33.51
C TYR A 472 2.46 5.35 -33.19
N ALA A 473 3.13 5.96 -34.16
CA ALA A 473 4.48 6.49 -33.99
C ALA A 473 4.39 7.95 -33.55
N ARG A 474 5.11 8.31 -32.49
CA ARG A 474 5.12 9.64 -31.92
C ARG A 474 6.53 10.21 -31.84
N ASP A 475 6.66 11.49 -32.12
CA ASP A 475 7.89 12.24 -31.89
C ASP A 475 7.67 13.15 -30.68
N TYR A 476 8.15 12.69 -29.51
CA TYR A 476 7.83 13.30 -28.23
C TYR A 476 9.09 13.56 -27.40
N ASP A 477 9.15 14.71 -26.74
CA ASP A 477 10.15 15.04 -25.75
C ASP A 477 9.46 15.49 -24.46
N SER A 478 9.92 15.00 -23.32
CA SER A 478 9.47 15.41 -21.99
C SER A 478 10.68 15.73 -21.12
N LEU A 479 10.64 16.83 -20.44
CA LEU A 479 11.62 17.24 -19.44
C LEU A 479 10.87 17.67 -18.19
N GLY A 480 11.30 17.21 -17.04
CA GLY A 480 10.71 17.69 -15.79
C GLY A 480 11.67 17.64 -14.63
N ALA A 481 11.31 18.35 -13.59
CA ALA A 481 12.06 18.41 -12.35
C ALA A 481 11.09 18.52 -11.17
N ASN A 482 11.40 17.80 -10.14
CA ASN A 482 10.75 17.89 -8.83
C ASN A 482 11.79 18.31 -7.81
N PHE A 483 11.50 19.38 -7.07
CA PHE A 483 12.36 19.89 -6.01
C PHE A 483 11.62 19.84 -4.67
N ASN A 484 12.19 19.13 -3.70
CA ASN A 484 11.79 19.17 -2.30
C ASN A 484 12.67 20.21 -1.58
N LEU A 485 12.15 21.41 -1.43
CA LEU A 485 12.91 22.53 -0.88
C LEU A 485 13.10 22.43 0.65
N ARG A 486 12.47 21.44 1.31
CA ARG A 486 12.65 21.19 2.75
C ARG A 486 14.09 20.81 3.12
N GLY A 487 14.83 20.21 2.19
CA GLY A 487 16.25 19.85 2.40
C GLY A 487 17.20 21.04 2.53
N TRP A 488 16.77 22.25 2.21
CA TRP A 488 17.61 23.46 2.25
C TRP A 488 17.40 24.33 3.49
N ASN A 489 17.07 23.72 4.61
CA ASN A 489 17.02 24.38 5.94
C ASN A 489 15.83 25.30 6.19
N VAL A 490 14.86 25.41 5.31
CA VAL A 490 13.61 26.14 5.51
C VAL A 490 12.48 25.27 5.00
N ASP A 491 11.36 25.26 5.70
CA ASP A 491 10.12 24.63 5.21
C ASP A 491 9.58 25.40 3.99
N ALA A 492 10.35 25.34 2.91
CA ALA A 492 10.12 26.10 1.69
C ALA A 492 9.16 25.38 0.71
N GLY A 493 8.68 24.19 1.09
CA GLY A 493 7.71 23.45 0.28
C GLY A 493 8.32 22.61 -0.83
N SER A 494 7.57 22.40 -1.90
CA SER A 494 7.98 21.66 -3.09
C SER A 494 7.64 22.41 -4.36
N LEU A 495 8.47 22.21 -5.38
CA LEU A 495 8.30 22.81 -6.71
C LEU A 495 8.38 21.70 -7.77
N ASN A 496 7.36 21.60 -8.61
CA ASN A 496 7.32 20.71 -9.76
C ASN A 496 7.33 21.53 -11.04
N LEU A 497 8.18 21.15 -11.98
CA LEU A 497 8.28 21.74 -13.29
C LEU A 497 8.17 20.63 -14.33
N SER A 498 7.40 20.84 -15.39
CA SER A 498 7.38 19.94 -16.55
C SER A 498 7.26 20.72 -17.86
N TYR A 499 7.89 20.18 -18.87
CA TYR A 499 7.80 20.61 -20.25
C TYR A 499 7.65 19.41 -21.17
N ASP A 500 6.61 19.43 -21.96
CA ASP A 500 6.24 18.38 -22.88
C ASP A 500 6.15 18.94 -24.30
N ARG A 501 6.71 18.24 -25.26
CA ARG A 501 6.69 18.60 -26.67
C ARG A 501 6.38 17.41 -27.53
N ASP A 502 5.28 17.47 -28.27
CA ASP A 502 4.99 16.59 -29.37
C ASP A 502 5.35 17.29 -30.69
N ARG A 503 6.35 16.77 -31.37
CA ARG A 503 6.85 17.37 -32.62
C ARG A 503 5.94 17.10 -33.80
N GLY A 504 5.17 15.99 -33.78
CA GLY A 504 4.27 15.61 -34.86
C GLY A 504 3.03 16.53 -34.91
N SER A 505 2.42 16.78 -33.77
CA SER A 505 1.27 17.68 -33.64
C SER A 505 1.69 19.16 -33.46
N GLY A 506 2.97 19.41 -33.17
CA GLY A 506 3.47 20.73 -32.80
C GLY A 506 3.06 21.16 -31.36
N TYR A 507 2.39 20.31 -30.61
CA TYR A 507 1.95 20.62 -29.24
C TYR A 507 3.15 20.81 -28.32
N GLN A 508 3.13 21.90 -27.55
CA GLN A 508 4.13 22.21 -26.53
C GLN A 508 3.42 22.70 -25.27
N TYR A 509 3.69 22.01 -24.17
CA TYR A 509 3.02 22.29 -22.91
C TYR A 509 4.04 22.48 -21.79
N MET A 510 3.83 23.48 -20.97
CA MET A 510 4.66 23.76 -19.80
C MET A 510 3.76 23.88 -18.58
N ARG A 511 4.24 23.34 -17.46
CA ARG A 511 3.58 23.42 -16.17
C ARG A 511 4.60 23.72 -15.07
N ALA A 512 4.18 24.51 -14.12
CA ALA A 512 4.90 24.78 -12.88
C ALA A 512 3.93 24.80 -11.72
N ASP A 513 4.22 24.03 -10.68
CA ASP A 513 3.40 23.89 -9.49
C ASP A 513 4.27 24.03 -8.25
N TYR A 514 3.86 24.86 -7.33
CA TYR A 514 4.50 25.07 -6.04
C TYR A 514 3.53 24.75 -4.92
N SER A 515 3.96 24.01 -3.92
CA SER A 515 3.18 23.73 -2.73
C SER A 515 3.99 23.93 -1.46
N ARG A 516 3.35 24.50 -0.44
CA ARG A 516 3.97 24.74 0.87
C ARG A 516 2.96 24.62 1.99
N GLN A 517 3.37 23.97 3.07
CA GLN A 517 2.63 24.01 4.32
C GLN A 517 2.88 25.39 4.98
N VAL A 518 1.84 26.21 5.07
CA VAL A 518 1.94 27.59 5.58
C VAL A 518 1.57 27.68 7.07
N TYR A 519 0.88 26.67 7.58
CA TYR A 519 0.54 26.57 9.00
C TYR A 519 0.51 25.10 9.43
N ASN A 520 0.99 24.83 10.65
CA ASN A 520 0.84 23.55 11.34
C ASN A 520 0.73 23.82 12.85
N GLY A 521 -0.41 23.49 13.43
CA GLY A 521 -0.67 23.81 14.82
C GLY A 521 -1.82 22.98 15.42
N LYS A 522 -2.24 23.33 16.63
CA LYS A 522 -3.27 22.59 17.39
C LYS A 522 -4.65 22.48 16.73
N TRP A 523 -4.93 23.32 15.77
CA TRP A 523 -6.20 23.33 15.03
C TRP A 523 -6.13 22.52 13.72
N GLY A 524 -4.94 21.99 13.37
CA GLY A 524 -4.67 21.29 12.13
C GLY A 524 -3.58 21.97 11.33
N GLY A 525 -3.61 21.81 10.00
CA GLY A 525 -2.64 22.35 9.06
C GLY A 525 -3.26 23.19 7.98
N ALA A 526 -2.48 24.08 7.37
CA ALA A 526 -2.87 24.78 6.16
C ALA A 526 -1.79 24.65 5.09
N GLN A 527 -2.19 24.30 3.88
CA GLN A 527 -1.32 24.14 2.71
C GLN A 527 -1.70 25.12 1.62
N LEU A 528 -0.72 25.85 1.11
CA LEU A 528 -0.85 26.71 -0.05
C LEU A 528 -0.32 25.98 -1.28
N GLN A 529 -1.08 26.02 -2.37
CA GLN A 529 -0.65 25.56 -3.68
C GLN A 529 -0.83 26.66 -4.71
N LEU A 530 0.18 26.84 -5.54
CA LEU A 530 0.18 27.80 -6.63
C LEU A 530 0.63 27.08 -7.89
N GLY A 531 -0.01 27.32 -9.01
CA GLY A 531 0.41 26.69 -10.23
C GLY A 531 0.04 27.46 -11.47
N THR A 532 0.75 27.12 -12.52
CA THR A 532 0.47 27.63 -13.87
C THR A 532 0.72 26.54 -14.90
N SER A 533 -0.11 26.55 -15.92
CA SER A 533 0.10 25.70 -17.09
C SER A 533 -0.18 26.47 -18.36
N ARG A 534 0.57 26.17 -19.42
CA ARG A 534 0.45 26.87 -20.70
C ARG A 534 0.75 25.95 -21.88
N ASN A 535 -0.09 25.99 -22.89
CA ASN A 535 0.24 25.51 -24.21
C ASN A 535 1.01 26.59 -24.98
N LEU A 536 2.28 26.34 -25.29
CA LEU A 536 3.16 27.35 -25.89
C LEU A 536 2.86 27.59 -27.36
N ASN A 537 2.23 26.66 -28.05
CA ASN A 537 1.84 26.77 -29.48
C ASN A 537 0.35 27.00 -29.66
N GLY A 538 -0.41 27.02 -28.58
CA GLY A 538 -1.83 27.31 -28.57
C GLY A 538 -2.10 28.83 -28.71
N LYS A 539 -3.35 29.17 -28.95
CA LYS A 539 -3.82 30.54 -28.82
C LYS A 539 -3.59 30.97 -27.36
N ALA A 540 -3.45 32.28 -27.10
CA ALA A 540 -3.26 32.82 -25.75
C ALA A 540 -4.29 32.33 -24.71
N ALA A 541 -5.38 31.73 -25.14
CA ALA A 541 -6.47 31.16 -24.42
C ALA A 541 -6.14 29.88 -23.62
N ASP A 542 -5.00 29.22 -23.86
CA ASP A 542 -4.64 27.94 -23.20
C ASP A 542 -3.76 28.11 -21.96
N GLN A 543 -3.80 29.28 -21.32
CA GLN A 543 -3.04 29.53 -20.11
C GLN A 543 -3.94 29.44 -18.88
N GLN A 544 -3.52 28.65 -17.92
CA GLN A 544 -4.21 28.47 -16.65
C GLN A 544 -3.29 28.89 -15.50
N TYR A 545 -3.83 29.65 -14.58
CA TYR A 545 -3.23 29.93 -13.27
C TYR A 545 -4.17 29.45 -12.20
N TYR A 546 -3.64 28.96 -11.11
CA TYR A 546 -4.45 28.63 -9.94
C TYR A 546 -3.71 28.95 -8.64
N ALA A 547 -4.47 29.26 -7.62
CA ALA A 547 -4.05 29.35 -6.24
C ALA A 547 -5.07 28.62 -5.37
N MET A 548 -4.62 27.78 -4.48
CA MET A 548 -5.46 27.01 -3.58
C MET A 548 -4.90 27.08 -2.17
N LEU A 549 -5.78 27.25 -1.20
CA LEU A 549 -5.48 27.16 0.21
C LEU A 549 -6.37 26.07 0.83
N THR A 550 -5.76 25.00 1.31
CA THR A 550 -6.44 23.88 1.95
C THR A 550 -6.16 23.91 3.45
N PHE A 551 -7.22 23.82 4.25
CA PHE A 551 -7.15 23.66 5.70
C PHE A 551 -7.52 22.23 6.05
N ASN A 552 -6.58 21.50 6.65
CA ASN A 552 -6.82 20.19 7.24
C ASN A 552 -7.14 20.41 8.72
N LEU A 553 -8.36 20.13 9.12
CA LEU A 553 -8.82 20.35 10.49
C LEU A 553 -8.49 19.16 11.38
N ALA A 554 -8.17 19.42 12.66
CA ALA A 554 -7.89 18.37 13.64
C ALA A 554 -9.12 17.48 14.02
N ILE A 555 -10.27 17.73 13.38
CA ILE A 555 -11.53 16.99 13.58
C ILE A 555 -11.86 16.07 12.40
N ASP A 556 -10.84 15.51 11.74
CA ASP A 556 -10.97 14.64 10.55
C ASP A 556 -11.75 15.29 9.40
N GLY A 557 -11.64 16.59 9.26
CA GLY A 557 -12.30 17.36 8.23
C GLY A 557 -11.33 18.24 7.44
N ASN A 558 -11.71 18.49 6.19
CA ASN A 558 -10.97 19.37 5.30
C ASN A 558 -11.89 20.49 4.79
N VAL A 559 -11.39 21.69 4.77
CA VAL A 559 -12.01 22.81 4.07
C VAL A 559 -11.00 23.40 3.11
N SER A 560 -11.37 23.56 1.84
CA SER A 560 -10.51 24.20 0.88
C SER A 560 -11.18 25.32 0.14
N VAL A 561 -10.38 26.33 -0.17
CA VAL A 561 -10.77 27.48 -1.00
C VAL A 561 -9.75 27.55 -2.12
N GLY A 562 -10.19 27.53 -3.35
CA GLY A 562 -9.37 27.60 -4.55
C GLY A 562 -9.82 28.72 -5.47
N MET A 563 -8.88 29.31 -6.17
CA MET A 563 -9.13 30.28 -7.23
C MET A 563 -8.31 29.88 -8.45
N SER A 564 -8.94 29.84 -9.61
CA SER A 564 -8.27 29.58 -10.87
C SER A 564 -8.69 30.59 -11.95
N HIS A 565 -7.74 30.88 -12.84
CA HIS A 565 -7.97 31.69 -14.03
C HIS A 565 -7.62 30.88 -15.27
N ARG A 566 -8.54 30.75 -16.19
CA ARG A 566 -8.35 30.05 -17.47
C ARG A 566 -9.09 30.77 -18.59
N ASP A 567 -8.40 30.98 -19.70
CA ASP A 567 -9.02 31.51 -20.94
C ASP A 567 -9.86 32.79 -20.75
N GLY A 568 -9.40 33.69 -19.85
CA GLY A 568 -10.11 34.93 -19.52
C GLY A 568 -11.33 34.74 -18.59
N GLY A 569 -11.53 33.54 -18.06
CA GLY A 569 -12.53 33.23 -17.03
C GLY A 569 -11.89 33.02 -15.67
N ASP A 570 -12.57 33.40 -14.61
CA ASP A 570 -12.19 33.17 -13.22
C ASP A 570 -13.11 32.15 -12.59
N THR A 571 -12.56 31.21 -11.80
CA THR A 571 -13.34 30.26 -11.01
C THR A 571 -12.91 30.33 -9.56
N LEU A 572 -13.90 30.41 -8.67
CA LEU A 572 -13.74 30.29 -7.24
C LEU A 572 -14.36 28.97 -6.80
N ASP A 573 -13.58 28.11 -6.15
CA ASP A 573 -13.98 26.81 -5.66
C ASP A 573 -13.94 26.79 -4.14
N LEU A 574 -14.98 26.22 -3.56
CA LEU A 574 -15.11 25.97 -2.13
C LEU A 574 -15.42 24.49 -1.95
N SER A 575 -14.76 23.81 -1.06
CA SER A 575 -15.13 22.45 -0.67
C SER A 575 -14.96 22.22 0.82
N ALA A 576 -15.81 21.36 1.35
CA ALA A 576 -15.71 20.88 2.71
C ALA A 576 -15.99 19.38 2.73
N SER A 577 -15.19 18.63 3.46
CA SER A 577 -15.39 17.19 3.64
C SER A 577 -15.07 16.77 5.06
N LYS A 578 -15.66 15.67 5.48
CA LYS A 578 -15.41 15.04 6.77
C LYS A 578 -15.31 13.53 6.58
N SER A 579 -14.30 12.94 7.22
CA SER A 579 -14.15 11.49 7.34
C SER A 579 -14.82 11.00 8.64
N PHE A 580 -15.34 9.77 8.60
CA PHE A 580 -16.04 9.15 9.71
C PHE A 580 -15.35 7.83 10.04
N GLU A 581 -14.87 7.70 11.25
CA GLU A 581 -14.29 6.44 11.73
C GLU A 581 -15.37 5.44 12.10
N ASN A 582 -15.12 4.16 11.82
CA ASN A 582 -15.97 3.03 12.25
C ASN A 582 -17.44 3.12 11.82
N SER A 583 -17.72 3.78 10.71
CA SER A 583 -19.05 3.93 10.12
C SER A 583 -19.11 3.22 8.77
N VAL A 584 -20.34 2.93 8.31
CA VAL A 584 -20.58 2.50 6.91
C VAL A 584 -20.30 3.66 5.96
N ILE A 585 -20.47 4.89 6.41
CA ILE A 585 -20.08 6.09 5.68
C ILE A 585 -18.64 6.41 6.05
N ASP A 586 -17.73 6.35 5.08
CA ASP A 586 -16.31 6.67 5.29
C ASP A 586 -16.08 8.16 5.28
N ASP A 587 -16.71 8.85 4.34
CA ASP A 587 -16.56 10.28 4.18
C ASP A 587 -17.79 10.89 3.50
N ALA A 588 -17.98 12.16 3.73
CA ALA A 588 -18.98 12.96 3.02
C ALA A 588 -18.44 14.37 2.77
N GLY A 589 -18.86 14.98 1.68
CA GLY A 589 -18.41 16.32 1.37
C GLY A 589 -19.38 17.07 0.48
N VAL A 590 -19.20 18.36 0.48
CA VAL A 590 -19.91 19.32 -0.36
C VAL A 590 -18.91 20.21 -1.07
N ASN A 591 -19.25 20.63 -2.28
CA ASN A 591 -18.47 21.57 -3.05
C ASN A 591 -19.38 22.59 -3.72
N ALA A 592 -18.86 23.78 -3.90
CA ALA A 592 -19.49 24.84 -4.65
C ALA A 592 -18.45 25.51 -5.52
N SER A 593 -18.78 25.79 -6.77
CA SER A 593 -17.92 26.61 -7.63
C SER A 593 -18.71 27.73 -8.29
N ILE A 594 -18.06 28.85 -8.45
CA ILE A 594 -18.59 30.01 -9.15
C ILE A 594 -17.57 30.35 -10.22
N SER A 595 -17.98 30.28 -11.48
CA SER A 595 -17.13 30.68 -12.60
C SER A 595 -17.72 31.87 -13.34
N ARG A 596 -16.83 32.75 -13.78
CA ARG A 596 -17.15 33.93 -14.56
C ARG A 596 -16.38 33.85 -15.88
N GLU A 597 -17.11 33.81 -16.97
CA GLU A 597 -16.50 33.85 -18.31
C GLU A 597 -16.26 35.27 -18.77
N GLY A 598 -15.19 35.52 -19.54
CA GLY A 598 -14.78 36.83 -19.97
C GLY A 598 -15.79 37.63 -20.83
N ALA A 599 -16.83 36.98 -21.36
CA ALA A 599 -17.94 37.60 -22.10
C ALA A 599 -19.15 37.97 -21.22
N GLY A 600 -19.04 37.85 -19.89
CA GLY A 600 -20.08 38.30 -18.94
C GLY A 600 -21.05 37.22 -18.48
N GLY A 601 -20.82 35.95 -18.85
CA GLY A 601 -21.55 34.81 -18.29
C GLY A 601 -21.03 34.47 -16.89
N GLN A 602 -21.92 34.22 -15.95
CA GLN A 602 -21.60 33.68 -14.64
C GLN A 602 -22.31 32.33 -14.53
N SER A 603 -21.58 31.30 -14.16
CA SER A 603 -22.16 29.99 -13.83
C SER A 603 -21.80 29.60 -12.39
N SER A 604 -22.69 28.86 -11.76
CA SER A 604 -22.47 28.30 -10.43
C SER A 604 -22.81 26.82 -10.45
N SER A 605 -21.98 26.01 -9.79
CA SER A 605 -22.23 24.61 -9.58
C SER A 605 -22.14 24.25 -8.11
N TYR A 606 -22.94 23.28 -7.70
CA TYR A 606 -23.00 22.76 -6.35
C TYR A 606 -22.99 21.25 -6.43
N GLY A 607 -22.18 20.63 -5.60
CA GLY A 607 -22.10 19.20 -5.52
C GLY A 607 -22.09 18.69 -4.09
N ALA A 608 -22.50 17.45 -3.94
CA ALA A 608 -22.38 16.71 -2.70
C ALA A 608 -22.01 15.26 -3.02
N TYR A 609 -21.28 14.65 -2.11
CA TYR A 609 -20.95 13.25 -2.22
C TYR A 609 -20.93 12.56 -0.86
N VAL A 610 -21.14 11.26 -0.89
CA VAL A 610 -21.00 10.36 0.25
C VAL A 610 -20.21 9.14 -0.20
N GLY A 611 -19.07 8.90 0.47
CA GLY A 611 -18.30 7.68 0.37
C GLY A 611 -18.79 6.66 1.38
N PHE A 612 -18.78 5.40 1.01
CA PHE A 612 -19.21 4.33 1.89
C PHE A 612 -18.32 3.09 1.75
N ASN A 613 -18.14 2.39 2.88
CA ASN A 613 -17.46 1.11 2.96
C ASN A 613 -18.32 0.14 3.75
N GLY A 614 -19.11 -0.60 3.04
CA GLY A 614 -20.08 -1.54 3.58
C GLY A 614 -19.56 -2.98 3.55
N ARG A 615 -20.36 -3.87 4.12
CA ARG A 615 -20.10 -5.31 4.16
C ARG A 615 -20.01 -5.94 2.76
N TYR A 616 -20.70 -5.37 1.77
CA TYR A 616 -20.81 -5.94 0.42
C TYR A 616 -19.93 -5.22 -0.59
N GLY A 617 -19.44 -4.04 -0.28
CA GLY A 617 -18.61 -3.27 -1.19
C GLY A 617 -18.35 -1.87 -0.67
N GLN A 618 -17.50 -1.17 -1.37
CA GLN A 618 -17.16 0.22 -1.10
C GLN A 618 -17.42 1.07 -2.35
N GLY A 619 -17.62 2.35 -2.15
CA GLY A 619 -17.87 3.24 -3.28
C GLY A 619 -18.27 4.62 -2.86
N ASN A 620 -18.80 5.36 -3.82
CA ASN A 620 -19.32 6.69 -3.57
C ASN A 620 -20.56 6.97 -4.42
N VAL A 621 -21.40 7.82 -3.89
CA VAL A 621 -22.51 8.44 -4.61
C VAL A 621 -22.25 9.93 -4.65
N SER A 622 -22.37 10.56 -5.82
CA SER A 622 -22.31 12.01 -5.96
C SER A 622 -23.51 12.56 -6.71
N ALA A 623 -23.82 13.80 -6.42
CA ALA A 623 -24.84 14.56 -7.13
C ALA A 623 -24.35 15.99 -7.32
N ASP A 624 -24.56 16.51 -8.52
CA ASP A 624 -24.10 17.82 -8.91
C ASP A 624 -25.19 18.55 -9.68
N VAL A 625 -25.27 19.83 -9.44
CA VAL A 625 -26.26 20.72 -10.05
C VAL A 625 -25.55 21.99 -10.49
N ASP A 626 -25.73 22.35 -11.74
CA ASP A 626 -25.41 23.68 -12.26
C ASP A 626 -26.67 24.37 -12.84
N GLN A 627 -26.50 25.49 -13.49
CA GLN A 627 -27.63 26.27 -14.02
C GLN A 627 -28.44 25.51 -15.09
N ASP A 628 -27.76 24.71 -15.90
CA ASP A 628 -28.34 24.04 -17.07
C ASP A 628 -28.36 22.52 -16.94
N SER A 629 -27.63 21.97 -16.01
CA SER A 629 -27.48 20.53 -15.88
C SER A 629 -27.63 20.02 -14.44
N ARG A 630 -28.02 18.78 -14.35
CA ARG A 630 -28.00 17.99 -13.10
C ARG A 630 -27.40 16.63 -13.42
N SER A 631 -26.50 16.17 -12.59
CA SER A 631 -25.91 14.85 -12.73
C SER A 631 -25.86 14.11 -11.41
N ALA A 632 -25.88 12.81 -11.50
CA ALA A 632 -25.65 11.92 -10.38
C ALA A 632 -24.75 10.77 -10.85
N SER A 633 -23.83 10.37 -10.01
CA SER A 633 -22.99 9.20 -10.26
C SER A 633 -23.00 8.25 -9.07
N VAL A 634 -22.87 6.97 -9.38
CA VAL A 634 -22.70 5.90 -8.40
C VAL A 634 -21.52 5.07 -8.83
N ASN A 635 -20.53 4.98 -7.97
CA ASN A 635 -19.41 4.06 -8.14
C ASN A 635 -19.48 3.03 -7.03
N LEU A 636 -19.51 1.77 -7.37
CA LEU A 636 -19.53 0.65 -6.45
C LEU A 636 -18.50 -0.36 -6.88
N GLN A 637 -17.67 -0.79 -5.96
CA GLN A 637 -16.73 -1.88 -6.19
C GLN A 637 -16.70 -2.81 -4.98
N GLY A 638 -16.40 -4.07 -5.23
CA GLY A 638 -16.31 -5.05 -4.17
C GLY A 638 -15.81 -6.39 -4.66
N GLY A 639 -15.68 -7.29 -3.71
CA GLY A 639 -15.30 -8.66 -3.94
C GLY A 639 -16.26 -9.64 -3.28
N LEU A 640 -16.45 -10.78 -3.91
CA LEU A 640 -17.10 -11.96 -3.34
C LEU A 640 -16.08 -13.08 -3.32
N ALA A 641 -15.88 -13.71 -2.17
CA ALA A 641 -14.98 -14.85 -2.04
C ALA A 641 -15.77 -16.07 -1.57
N TRP A 642 -15.54 -17.19 -2.23
CA TRP A 642 -16.07 -18.49 -1.86
C TRP A 642 -14.91 -19.47 -1.65
N GLY A 643 -14.88 -20.11 -0.49
CA GLY A 643 -13.85 -21.08 -0.14
C GLY A 643 -14.09 -21.65 1.25
N GLY A 644 -13.58 -22.86 1.52
CA GLY A 644 -13.81 -23.52 2.82
C GLY A 644 -15.29 -23.73 3.18
N GLY A 645 -16.19 -23.82 2.18
CA GLY A 645 -17.63 -23.98 2.36
C GLY A 645 -18.38 -22.71 2.77
N VAL A 646 -17.75 -21.53 2.70
CA VAL A 646 -18.37 -20.24 3.04
C VAL A 646 -18.30 -19.24 1.87
N LEU A 647 -19.28 -18.36 1.82
CA LEU A 647 -19.32 -17.19 0.94
C LEU A 647 -19.22 -15.94 1.82
N ALA A 648 -18.32 -15.03 1.46
CA ALA A 648 -18.18 -13.74 2.09
C ALA A 648 -18.06 -12.63 1.05
N ALA A 649 -18.42 -11.40 1.41
CA ALA A 649 -18.29 -10.22 0.58
C ALA A 649 -17.46 -9.17 1.30
N GLY A 650 -16.87 -8.24 0.54
CA GLY A 650 -16.05 -7.14 1.06
C GLY A 650 -15.80 -6.06 0.03
N GLY A 651 -15.19 -4.93 0.45
CA GLY A 651 -14.84 -3.81 -0.43
C GLY A 651 -13.59 -4.02 -1.27
N GLY A 652 -12.77 -5.03 -0.96
CA GLY A 652 -11.49 -5.27 -1.61
C GLY A 652 -11.59 -5.75 -3.06
N GLN A 653 -10.58 -5.41 -3.86
CA GLN A 653 -10.47 -5.74 -5.29
C GLN A 653 -9.28 -6.67 -5.58
N GLU A 654 -8.79 -7.37 -4.56
CA GLU A 654 -7.63 -8.25 -4.67
C GLU A 654 -8.01 -9.66 -5.14
N GLU A 655 -7.02 -10.45 -5.53
CA GLU A 655 -7.23 -11.74 -6.21
C GLU A 655 -7.27 -12.94 -5.28
N ALA A 656 -6.99 -12.76 -4.01
CA ALA A 656 -7.07 -13.79 -2.97
C ALA A 656 -7.80 -13.26 -1.75
N GLY A 657 -8.17 -14.13 -0.81
CA GLY A 657 -8.93 -13.68 0.35
C GLY A 657 -8.77 -14.52 1.60
N VAL A 658 -8.89 -13.85 2.74
CA VAL A 658 -9.06 -14.47 4.06
C VAL A 658 -10.47 -14.17 4.54
N VAL A 659 -11.24 -15.21 4.79
CA VAL A 659 -12.61 -15.09 5.36
C VAL A 659 -12.53 -15.36 6.85
N VAL A 660 -12.78 -14.33 7.64
CA VAL A 660 -12.83 -14.42 9.11
C VAL A 660 -14.28 -14.53 9.54
N ASP A 661 -14.63 -15.66 10.14
CA ASP A 661 -15.98 -15.96 10.64
C ASP A 661 -16.06 -15.64 12.13
N VAL A 662 -16.45 -14.41 12.44
CA VAL A 662 -16.43 -13.84 13.80
C VAL A 662 -17.70 -14.27 14.55
N PRO A 663 -17.58 -14.87 15.76
CA PRO A 663 -18.73 -15.24 16.57
C PRO A 663 -19.50 -13.99 17.07
N GLU A 664 -20.50 -14.18 17.90
CA GLU A 664 -21.28 -13.09 18.49
C GLU A 664 -20.40 -12.18 19.36
N THR A 665 -19.89 -11.12 18.73
CA THR A 665 -19.14 -10.03 19.35
C THR A 665 -19.62 -8.72 18.73
N PRO A 666 -19.56 -7.59 19.44
CA PRO A 666 -19.87 -6.29 18.86
C PRO A 666 -18.99 -5.98 17.64
N ASP A 667 -19.55 -5.27 16.67
CA ASP A 667 -18.78 -4.80 15.50
C ASP A 667 -17.61 -3.91 15.94
N GLY A 668 -16.42 -4.19 15.39
CA GLY A 668 -15.21 -3.47 15.75
C GLY A 668 -14.56 -3.85 17.08
N ALA A 669 -15.08 -4.87 17.79
CA ALA A 669 -14.47 -5.38 19.02
C ALA A 669 -13.20 -6.21 18.76
N LEU A 670 -13.08 -6.77 17.57
CA LEU A 670 -11.94 -7.57 17.13
C LEU A 670 -11.30 -6.96 15.88
N GLU A 671 -10.02 -7.19 15.75
CA GLU A 671 -9.22 -6.85 14.57
C GLU A 671 -8.50 -8.08 14.05
N ALA A 672 -8.50 -8.24 12.74
CA ALA A 672 -7.58 -9.15 12.08
C ALA A 672 -6.33 -8.39 11.66
N VAL A 673 -5.17 -8.94 11.94
CA VAL A 673 -3.89 -8.35 11.55
C VAL A 673 -3.24 -9.25 10.50
N LEU A 674 -2.91 -8.64 9.36
CA LEU A 674 -2.17 -9.28 8.28
C LEU A 674 -0.91 -8.46 7.99
N ASN A 675 0.26 -9.06 8.16
CA ASN A 675 1.54 -8.37 7.97
C ASN A 675 1.53 -6.96 8.57
N GLU A 676 1.18 -6.85 9.86
CA GLU A 676 1.09 -5.61 10.66
C GLU A 676 -0.09 -4.65 10.29
N GLN A 677 -0.81 -4.90 9.22
CA GLN A 677 -2.00 -4.12 8.88
C GLN A 677 -3.24 -4.66 9.59
N ALA A 678 -3.89 -3.81 10.38
CA ALA A 678 -5.09 -4.15 11.11
C ALA A 678 -6.36 -3.88 10.29
N TYR A 679 -7.30 -4.80 10.35
CA TYR A 679 -8.62 -4.74 9.72
C TYR A 679 -9.68 -4.93 10.78
N SER A 680 -10.54 -3.94 10.97
CA SER A 680 -11.67 -4.03 11.90
C SER A 680 -12.66 -5.11 11.45
N LEU A 681 -13.07 -5.97 12.37
CA LEU A 681 -13.97 -7.08 12.10
C LEU A 681 -15.38 -6.78 12.59
N ARG A 682 -16.37 -7.21 11.80
CA ARG A 682 -17.80 -7.17 12.15
C ARG A 682 -18.28 -8.57 12.51
N GLN A 683 -19.35 -8.65 13.25
CA GLN A 683 -20.00 -9.94 13.54
C GLN A 683 -20.33 -10.72 12.26
N GLY A 684 -20.06 -12.03 12.26
CA GLY A 684 -20.25 -12.92 11.13
C GLY A 684 -19.08 -12.93 10.16
N ARG A 685 -19.32 -13.08 8.87
CA ARG A 685 -18.29 -13.30 7.86
C ARG A 685 -17.70 -11.99 7.35
N ASN A 686 -16.39 -11.85 7.45
CA ASN A 686 -15.63 -10.73 6.95
C ASN A 686 -14.68 -11.23 5.86
N LEU A 687 -14.73 -10.63 4.69
CA LEU A 687 -13.76 -10.86 3.63
C LEU A 687 -12.66 -9.82 3.72
N ILE A 688 -11.44 -10.27 3.93
CA ILE A 688 -10.23 -9.49 3.76
C ILE A 688 -9.60 -9.92 2.45
N ALA A 689 -9.78 -9.10 1.42
CA ALA A 689 -9.17 -9.33 0.12
C ALA A 689 -7.70 -8.91 0.18
N VAL A 690 -6.82 -9.74 -0.37
CA VAL A 690 -5.37 -9.55 -0.33
C VAL A 690 -4.75 -9.87 -1.68
N PRO A 691 -3.62 -9.21 -2.04
CA PRO A 691 -2.86 -9.56 -3.22
C PRO A 691 -2.50 -11.04 -3.26
N ALA A 692 -2.61 -11.62 -4.44
CA ALA A 692 -2.17 -12.99 -4.67
C ALA A 692 -0.64 -13.10 -4.71
N TYR A 693 -0.12 -14.33 -4.74
CA TYR A 693 1.30 -14.65 -4.78
C TYR A 693 2.10 -14.04 -3.62
N ASN A 694 1.53 -14.09 -2.42
CA ASN A 694 2.18 -13.59 -1.22
C ASN A 694 1.94 -14.51 -0.01
N THR A 695 2.80 -14.38 0.99
CA THR A 695 2.66 -15.04 2.30
C THR A 695 2.27 -14.01 3.33
N TYR A 696 1.25 -14.34 4.11
CA TYR A 696 0.67 -13.46 5.13
C TYR A 696 0.80 -14.09 6.50
N HIS A 697 1.41 -13.37 7.42
CA HIS A 697 1.30 -13.66 8.84
C HIS A 697 -0.04 -13.10 9.34
N PHE A 698 -0.90 -13.98 9.81
CA PHE A 698 -2.27 -13.67 10.17
C PHE A 698 -2.54 -14.02 11.63
N TYR A 699 -3.12 -13.08 12.36
CA TYR A 699 -3.71 -13.33 13.68
C TYR A 699 -4.91 -12.41 13.92
N VAL A 700 -5.75 -12.78 14.91
CA VAL A 700 -6.86 -11.95 15.37
C VAL A 700 -6.60 -11.54 16.81
N ARG A 701 -6.86 -10.28 17.12
CA ARG A 701 -6.74 -9.71 18.46
C ARG A 701 -7.97 -8.89 18.82
N ASP A 702 -8.11 -8.51 20.07
CA ASP A 702 -9.05 -7.48 20.47
C ASP A 702 -8.61 -6.11 19.96
N ALA A 703 -9.58 -5.25 19.66
CA ALA A 703 -9.33 -3.91 19.14
C ALA A 703 -8.80 -3.00 20.26
N GLU A 704 -7.77 -2.21 20.01
CA GLU A 704 -7.16 -1.31 20.99
C GLU A 704 -8.14 -0.27 21.57
N SER A 705 -9.17 0.09 20.81
CA SER A 705 -10.21 1.03 21.23
C SER A 705 -11.42 0.36 21.88
N GLY A 706 -11.38 -0.96 22.07
CA GLY A 706 -12.50 -1.75 22.59
C GLY A 706 -12.79 -1.46 24.05
N LYS A 707 -14.09 -1.33 24.41
CA LYS A 707 -14.52 -1.21 25.81
C LYS A 707 -14.53 -2.55 26.55
N ALA A 708 -14.48 -3.66 25.83
CA ALA A 708 -14.45 -5.01 26.34
C ALA A 708 -13.14 -5.69 25.94
N SER A 709 -12.65 -6.61 26.75
CA SER A 709 -11.46 -7.41 26.46
C SER A 709 -11.84 -8.80 26.03
N TYR A 710 -11.10 -9.36 25.07
CA TYR A 710 -11.33 -10.69 24.53
C TYR A 710 -10.03 -11.49 24.50
N GLU A 711 -10.04 -12.70 25.02
CA GLU A 711 -8.99 -13.67 24.76
C GLU A 711 -9.29 -14.34 23.42
N VAL A 712 -8.40 -14.15 22.45
CA VAL A 712 -8.51 -14.78 21.12
C VAL A 712 -7.42 -15.84 20.98
N SER A 713 -7.79 -17.02 20.56
CA SER A 713 -6.86 -18.14 20.39
C SER A 713 -7.03 -18.84 19.04
N ASP A 714 -6.02 -19.65 18.67
CA ASP A 714 -5.97 -20.47 17.45
C ASP A 714 -5.94 -19.68 16.13
N THR A 715 -5.46 -18.44 16.10
CA THR A 715 -5.47 -17.60 14.90
C THR A 715 -4.09 -17.26 14.34
N ASP A 716 -3.01 -17.41 15.12
CA ASP A 716 -1.66 -17.09 14.68
C ASP A 716 -1.15 -18.12 13.68
N ARG A 717 -1.12 -17.76 12.38
CA ARG A 717 -0.74 -18.64 11.27
C ARG A 717 -0.17 -17.86 10.09
N GLU A 718 0.64 -18.56 9.32
CA GLU A 718 1.07 -18.07 8.01
C GLU A 718 0.20 -18.69 6.90
N TYR A 719 -0.25 -17.84 5.97
CA TYR A 719 -1.01 -18.24 4.80
C TYR A 719 -0.33 -17.78 3.53
N THR A 720 0.04 -18.70 2.69
CA THR A 720 0.50 -18.43 1.33
C THR A 720 -0.69 -18.55 0.38
N LEU A 721 -0.99 -17.43 -0.33
CA LEU A 721 -2.18 -17.33 -1.15
C LEU A 721 -1.83 -17.05 -2.61
N TYR A 722 -2.40 -17.86 -3.49
CA TYR A 722 -2.35 -17.75 -4.94
C TYR A 722 -3.66 -17.15 -5.48
N PRO A 723 -3.74 -16.74 -6.78
CA PRO A 723 -4.98 -16.20 -7.33
C PRO A 723 -6.17 -17.12 -7.14
N GLY A 724 -7.29 -16.57 -6.69
CA GLY A 724 -8.51 -17.31 -6.40
C GLY A 724 -8.49 -18.12 -5.09
N ASN A 725 -7.37 -18.17 -4.36
CA ASN A 725 -7.32 -18.86 -3.09
C ASN A 725 -8.10 -18.13 -2.01
N VAL A 726 -8.87 -18.89 -1.26
CA VAL A 726 -9.63 -18.38 -0.10
C VAL A 726 -9.39 -19.30 1.09
N VAL A 727 -8.94 -18.74 2.19
CA VAL A 727 -8.81 -19.42 3.49
C VAL A 727 -9.89 -18.94 4.43
N ARG A 728 -10.44 -19.88 5.21
CA ARG A 728 -11.40 -19.58 6.28
C ARG A 728 -10.71 -19.66 7.62
N VAL A 729 -10.94 -18.66 8.47
CA VAL A 729 -10.50 -18.61 9.86
C VAL A 729 -11.72 -18.41 10.74
N THR A 730 -11.84 -19.22 11.78
CA THR A 730 -12.88 -19.07 12.80
C THR A 730 -12.17 -18.91 14.16
N PRO A 731 -12.00 -17.67 14.64
CA PRO A 731 -11.34 -17.42 15.91
C PRO A 731 -12.15 -17.98 17.07
N LYS A 732 -11.47 -18.54 18.06
CA LYS A 732 -12.08 -18.87 19.35
C LYS A 732 -11.96 -17.65 20.24
N VAL A 733 -13.09 -17.09 20.58
CA VAL A 733 -13.18 -15.83 21.34
C VAL A 733 -13.82 -16.08 22.70
N LYS A 734 -13.19 -15.58 23.75
CA LYS A 734 -13.72 -15.58 25.10
C LYS A 734 -13.81 -14.15 25.60
N PRO A 735 -15.00 -13.67 26.00
CA PRO A 735 -15.13 -12.37 26.62
C PRO A 735 -14.51 -12.40 28.01
N MET A 736 -13.52 -11.54 28.24
CA MET A 736 -12.72 -11.48 29.46
C MET A 736 -13.00 -10.21 30.24
N VAL A 737 -12.99 -10.31 31.55
CA VAL A 737 -13.03 -9.17 32.46
C VAL A 737 -11.95 -9.34 33.52
N THR A 738 -11.07 -8.37 33.66
CA THR A 738 -10.16 -8.32 34.80
C THR A 738 -10.91 -7.79 36.01
N VAL A 739 -11.13 -8.64 36.96
CA VAL A 739 -11.89 -8.36 38.17
C VAL A 739 -10.95 -7.99 39.29
N PHE A 740 -11.18 -6.83 39.88
CA PHE A 740 -10.49 -6.35 41.06
C PHE A 740 -11.41 -6.44 42.28
N GLY A 741 -10.88 -6.82 43.44
CA GLY A 741 -11.63 -6.85 44.68
C GLY A 741 -10.72 -6.86 45.91
N GLN A 742 -11.31 -6.63 47.06
CA GLN A 742 -10.65 -6.70 48.35
C GLN A 742 -11.32 -7.74 49.24
N LEU A 743 -10.56 -8.74 49.68
CA LEU A 743 -11.02 -9.79 50.58
C LEU A 743 -10.75 -9.39 52.02
N THR A 744 -11.80 -9.40 52.83
CA THR A 744 -11.71 -9.09 54.27
C THR A 744 -12.42 -10.15 55.11
N ARG A 745 -12.05 -10.29 56.36
CA ARG A 745 -12.80 -11.05 57.37
C ARG A 745 -14.00 -10.26 57.89
N ALA A 746 -14.89 -10.92 58.64
CA ALA A 746 -16.07 -10.27 59.21
C ALA A 746 -15.75 -9.15 60.20
N ASP A 747 -14.56 -9.16 60.81
CA ASP A 747 -14.02 -8.13 61.68
C ASP A 747 -13.34 -6.97 60.91
N GLY A 748 -13.30 -7.01 59.58
CA GLY A 748 -12.67 -6.02 58.73
C GLY A 748 -11.17 -6.24 58.44
N ALA A 749 -10.55 -7.26 59.05
CA ALA A 749 -9.14 -7.59 58.80
C ALA A 749 -8.92 -8.09 57.38
N PRO A 750 -7.88 -7.65 56.63
CA PRO A 750 -7.61 -8.13 55.27
C PRO A 750 -7.19 -9.60 55.27
N LEU A 751 -7.69 -10.35 54.31
CA LEU A 751 -7.23 -11.71 54.01
C LEU A 751 -6.01 -11.65 53.12
N ARG A 752 -4.84 -11.85 53.72
CA ARG A 752 -3.53 -11.73 53.07
C ARG A 752 -3.07 -13.08 52.50
N HIS A 753 -2.41 -13.05 51.37
CA HIS A 753 -1.78 -14.22 50.74
C HIS A 753 -2.76 -15.40 50.47
N VAL A 754 -4.05 -15.10 50.33
CA VAL A 754 -5.08 -16.08 50.04
C VAL A 754 -5.20 -16.30 48.54
N MET A 755 -5.35 -17.55 48.15
CA MET A 755 -5.51 -17.89 46.72
C MET A 755 -6.95 -17.65 46.27
N VAL A 756 -7.08 -16.87 45.21
CA VAL A 756 -8.32 -16.66 44.44
C VAL A 756 -8.17 -17.41 43.14
N ARG A 757 -9.09 -18.29 42.81
CA ARG A 757 -9.02 -19.14 41.64
C ARG A 757 -10.31 -19.12 40.87
N ASN A 758 -10.20 -19.35 39.56
CA ASN A 758 -11.28 -19.68 38.67
C ASN A 758 -10.85 -20.83 37.73
N HIS A 759 -11.61 -21.07 36.68
CA HIS A 759 -11.31 -22.14 35.71
C HIS A 759 -10.19 -21.77 34.72
N ILE A 760 -9.79 -20.48 34.65
CA ILE A 760 -8.75 -20.00 33.75
C ILE A 760 -7.43 -19.72 34.46
N GLY A 761 -7.48 -19.26 35.70
CA GLY A 761 -6.27 -18.83 36.37
C GLY A 761 -6.39 -18.75 37.89
N GLN A 762 -5.35 -18.26 38.51
CA GLN A 762 -5.27 -18.02 39.94
C GLN A 762 -4.53 -16.70 40.23
N ALA A 763 -4.92 -16.04 41.27
CA ALA A 763 -4.27 -14.85 41.84
C ALA A 763 -4.12 -15.00 43.36
N GLN A 764 -3.19 -14.26 43.93
CA GLN A 764 -2.99 -14.22 45.38
C GLN A 764 -3.29 -12.81 45.89
N THR A 765 -3.96 -12.71 47.02
CA THR A 765 -4.22 -11.42 47.63
C THR A 765 -2.93 -10.81 48.20
N ASP A 766 -2.82 -9.48 48.15
CA ASP A 766 -1.74 -8.70 48.73
C ASP A 766 -1.87 -8.51 50.24
N GLU A 767 -0.97 -7.70 50.82
CA GLU A 767 -0.98 -7.35 52.25
C GLU A 767 -2.27 -6.64 52.70
N GLN A 768 -2.97 -5.98 51.82
CA GLN A 768 -4.22 -5.26 52.05
C GLN A 768 -5.45 -6.11 51.68
N GLY A 769 -5.26 -7.35 51.25
CA GLY A 769 -6.31 -8.24 50.83
C GLY A 769 -6.82 -8.00 49.41
N ASN A 770 -6.18 -7.14 48.61
CA ASN A 770 -6.59 -6.88 47.25
C ASN A 770 -6.14 -8.01 46.32
N PHE A 771 -6.94 -8.27 45.30
CA PHE A 771 -6.62 -9.19 44.22
C PHE A 771 -7.06 -8.66 42.87
N ALA A 772 -6.42 -9.15 41.81
CA ALA A 772 -6.83 -8.97 40.45
C ALA A 772 -6.81 -10.35 39.76
N ILE A 773 -7.88 -10.71 39.08
CA ILE A 773 -8.00 -12.00 38.37
C ILE A 773 -8.83 -11.84 37.11
N ASP A 774 -8.37 -12.45 36.02
CA ASP A 774 -9.13 -12.49 34.78
C ASP A 774 -10.23 -13.54 34.87
N VAL A 775 -11.43 -13.15 34.45
CA VAL A 775 -12.64 -13.97 34.53
C VAL A 775 -13.30 -14.05 33.14
N ASP A 776 -13.61 -15.26 32.69
CA ASP A 776 -14.46 -15.46 31.51
C ASP A 776 -15.90 -15.09 31.85
N GLN A 777 -16.48 -14.10 31.15
CA GLN A 777 -17.86 -13.64 31.41
C GLN A 777 -18.92 -14.74 31.31
N ARG A 778 -18.62 -15.82 30.59
CA ARG A 778 -19.54 -16.97 30.47
C ARG A 778 -19.58 -17.85 31.71
N TYR A 779 -18.55 -17.77 32.54
CA TYR A 779 -18.39 -18.48 33.81
C TYR A 779 -18.00 -17.53 34.92
N PRO A 780 -18.87 -16.62 35.31
CA PRO A 780 -18.57 -15.52 36.20
C PRO A 780 -18.52 -15.96 37.69
N GLU A 781 -17.55 -16.79 37.99
CA GLU A 781 -17.36 -17.35 39.35
C GLU A 781 -15.89 -17.34 39.73
N VAL A 782 -15.60 -16.94 40.95
CA VAL A 782 -14.28 -17.08 41.57
C VAL A 782 -14.40 -17.86 42.87
N SER A 783 -13.36 -18.62 43.22
CA SER A 783 -13.27 -19.34 44.50
C SER A 783 -12.10 -18.77 45.31
N VAL A 784 -12.36 -18.56 46.59
CA VAL A 784 -11.39 -18.12 47.58
C VAL A 784 -11.01 -19.31 48.44
N GLU A 785 -9.72 -19.60 48.54
CA GLU A 785 -9.19 -20.77 49.24
C GLU A 785 -8.19 -20.35 50.37
N PRO A 786 -8.64 -20.05 51.60
CA PRO A 786 -7.74 -19.83 52.69
C PRO A 786 -7.13 -21.15 53.19
N GLU A 787 -5.91 -21.10 53.75
CA GLU A 787 -5.15 -22.31 54.12
C GLU A 787 -5.80 -23.22 55.20
N ALA A 788 -6.68 -22.70 56.04
CA ALA A 788 -7.28 -23.43 57.16
C ALA A 788 -8.80 -23.28 57.24
N GLU A 789 -9.44 -22.73 56.22
CA GLU A 789 -10.87 -22.43 56.22
C GLU A 789 -11.58 -23.03 55.01
N GLU A 790 -12.92 -23.08 55.05
CA GLU A 790 -13.71 -23.65 53.97
C GLU A 790 -13.67 -22.80 52.71
N ARG A 791 -13.63 -23.42 51.53
CA ARG A 791 -13.63 -22.79 50.22
C ARG A 791 -14.89 -21.94 50.04
N LEU A 792 -14.74 -20.66 49.80
CA LEU A 792 -15.82 -19.73 49.49
C LEU A 792 -15.96 -19.60 47.94
N ARG A 793 -17.15 -19.85 47.41
CA ARG A 793 -17.49 -19.50 45.99
C ARG A 793 -18.22 -18.16 45.95
N VAL A 794 -17.76 -17.30 45.08
CA VAL A 794 -18.32 -15.98 44.83
C VAL A 794 -18.82 -15.89 43.41
N ASN A 795 -20.12 -15.72 43.24
CA ASN A 795 -20.74 -15.48 41.94
C ASN A 795 -20.70 -14.01 41.56
N LEU A 796 -20.40 -13.70 40.32
CA LEU A 796 -20.24 -12.35 39.81
C LEU A 796 -21.34 -12.03 38.82
N ASP A 797 -21.82 -10.80 38.79
CA ASP A 797 -22.66 -10.31 37.69
C ASP A 797 -21.81 -9.35 36.83
N LEU A 798 -21.29 -9.90 35.73
CA LEU A 798 -20.39 -9.20 34.80
C LEU A 798 -21.06 -8.84 33.47
N LYS A 799 -22.40 -8.92 33.36
CA LYS A 799 -23.12 -8.72 32.09
C LYS A 799 -22.87 -7.38 31.44
N ASP A 800 -22.78 -6.33 32.26
CA ASP A 800 -22.57 -4.95 31.81
C ASP A 800 -21.14 -4.45 32.10
N ALA A 801 -20.22 -5.37 32.47
CA ALA A 801 -18.85 -5.00 32.77
C ALA A 801 -18.07 -4.74 31.48
N GLY A 802 -17.23 -3.72 31.51
CA GLY A 802 -16.23 -3.47 30.48
C GLY A 802 -15.03 -4.42 30.59
N ALA A 803 -13.87 -4.00 30.12
CA ALA A 803 -12.63 -4.78 30.23
C ALA A 803 -12.19 -5.01 31.69
N THR A 804 -12.61 -4.14 32.61
CA THR A 804 -12.28 -4.20 34.05
C THR A 804 -13.53 -4.04 34.92
N ALA A 805 -13.54 -4.66 36.05
CA ALA A 805 -14.63 -4.59 37.03
C ALA A 805 -14.08 -4.52 38.47
N TRP A 806 -14.52 -3.55 39.22
CA TRP A 806 -14.20 -3.43 40.69
C TRP A 806 -15.40 -3.93 41.49
N LEU A 807 -15.21 -4.96 42.31
CA LEU A 807 -16.27 -5.59 43.11
C LEU A 807 -16.40 -4.98 44.53
N GLY A 808 -15.49 -4.09 44.89
CA GLY A 808 -15.45 -3.58 46.24
C GLY A 808 -14.94 -4.62 47.24
N LYS A 809 -15.49 -4.57 48.48
CA LYS A 809 -15.10 -5.45 49.57
C LYS A 809 -15.94 -6.71 49.60
N ILE A 810 -15.30 -7.85 49.61
CA ILE A 810 -15.89 -9.19 49.75
C ILE A 810 -15.57 -9.68 51.15
N VAL A 811 -16.61 -9.95 51.95
CA VAL A 811 -16.44 -10.40 53.32
C VAL A 811 -16.53 -11.91 53.42
N TYR A 812 -15.42 -12.53 53.75
CA TYR A 812 -15.33 -13.99 53.91
C TYR A 812 -16.24 -14.49 55.04
N GLY A 813 -17.00 -15.54 54.84
CA GLY A 813 -17.91 -16.12 55.82
C GLY A 813 -19.33 -15.52 55.89
N ARG A 814 -19.55 -14.27 55.46
CA ARG A 814 -20.87 -13.65 55.38
C ARG A 814 -21.53 -13.69 54.04
N ASP A 815 -20.71 -13.81 53.01
CA ASP A 815 -21.15 -13.56 51.63
C ASP A 815 -21.27 -14.86 50.79
N ALA A 816 -21.39 -16.02 51.45
CA ALA A 816 -21.66 -17.28 50.78
C ALA A 816 -23.00 -17.23 50.00
N GLY A 817 -22.95 -17.35 48.69
CA GLY A 817 -24.13 -17.28 47.81
C GLY A 817 -24.57 -15.89 47.38
N ARG A 818 -23.86 -14.82 47.77
CA ARG A 818 -24.11 -13.44 47.31
C ARG A 818 -23.56 -13.28 45.91
N VAL A 819 -24.32 -12.55 45.04
CA VAL A 819 -23.87 -12.14 43.71
C VAL A 819 -23.28 -10.74 43.82
N TYR A 820 -22.03 -10.57 43.35
CA TYR A 820 -21.35 -9.30 43.32
C TYR A 820 -21.43 -8.68 41.95
N ALA A 821 -21.89 -7.44 41.83
CA ALA A 821 -21.87 -6.62 40.65
C ALA A 821 -20.75 -5.57 40.73
N PRO A 822 -20.22 -5.10 39.61
CA PRO A 822 -19.27 -3.99 39.54
C PRO A 822 -19.88 -2.75 40.21
N LEU A 823 -19.06 -2.03 41.01
CA LEU A 823 -19.43 -0.72 41.53
C LEU A 823 -19.45 0.25 40.33
N ARG A 824 -20.51 1.06 40.23
CA ARG A 824 -20.60 2.10 39.18
C ARG A 824 -19.74 3.28 39.57
N ASP A 825 -19.10 3.94 38.60
CA ASP A 825 -18.21 5.09 38.82
C ASP A 825 -18.89 6.30 39.53
N ASP A 826 -20.22 6.29 39.65
CA ASP A 826 -20.99 7.38 40.30
C ASP A 826 -21.06 7.26 41.81
N GLU A 827 -20.50 6.22 42.46
CA GLU A 827 -20.54 5.99 43.91
C GLU A 827 -19.17 6.07 44.62
N GLY A 828 -18.16 6.68 43.95
CA GLY A 828 -16.80 6.83 44.46
C GLY A 828 -16.43 8.25 44.87
#